data_7fa58d28202e6e19218c0fbb4593b4ed
#
_entry.id   7fa58d28202e6e19218c0fbb4593b4ed
#
_cell.length_a   1.000
_cell.length_b   1.000
_cell.length_c   1.000
_cell.angle_alpha   90.00
_cell.angle_beta   90.00
_cell.angle_gamma   90.00
#
_symmetry.space_group_name_H-M   'P 1'
#
loop_
_entity.id
_entity.type
_entity.pdbx_description
1 polymer ?
#
loop_
_entity_poly.entity_id
_entity_poly.type
_entity_poly.pdbx_seq_one_letter_code
_entity_poly.pdbx_strand_id
1 'polypeptide(L)'
;MTKTKIIIGQLGSPKSPSTSDVRAFLKEFLADPRVVDLPRWLWFLILNLFILPFRPKRSAKLYSRIWDGSGFPLVKTTKLVADGIRPHLAPNLEINHCFLLADPRPGKILDDWEKEPVETRAQKVIVFPQFPQYAESTIASVVDGLGHEFKNRVNIPGFTVIDSYHRAKCFIDHSVRMIQESLKNNQPDMLVISFHGIPLRRVLDKGDLYFRHCLETYKLIEQGLGERKYPMRMLFQSRFGSEIWLGPYTDETVEHMVKEEGKKHIAVYCPSFVVDCLETTDEIGHELREMVEEHGGKLTAIPCLNADPAWIKDYADFINVTANGNAQEREALYHTIDIKKDLAQHMEDLKTQRPEPMTKETKGVLKLMFLTMFLDLIGFSIIFPMFPALAKHYLATDADNVFLKAIFSLVGDLQTFGGEGALANSASSIVLFGGILGALYSLLQFVAAPMWGAISDKVGRKPVLVISILGLFLSYGLWFFAGSFTLLILGRAIGGLMSGNLSIASAVVADVTDQKNRSKGMAVIGIAFALGFIIGPALGGISALFDLTVYYPELIQYGVNPFSMAALIAGVLGLLNFILVLTKFPETLPVDKRGKGEGLHRTANPFKLFQGLPFPGVNKTNMAYFFFITAFAGMEFTLTFVAVERFMFTPLDNAKMFVFIGFWIAMVQGGYVRRKAHTVGEAKMALQGLVAIIPGLLLIGYSSQIWLLYFGLFFLAVGSAMVIPCLTSLVSLYSPAQEQGRALGQFRGLGSLGRVLGPIGASLIYWRFGASVSYGIGAVAVILPLIMVKGLPAPSKSN
;
A
#
# COMPACT_ATOMS: atom_id res chain seq x y z
N MET A 1 -6.24 20.75 53.92
CA MET A 1 -6.52 20.04 52.64
C MET A 1 -5.22 19.47 52.08
N THR A 2 -5.23 18.30 51.53
CA THR A 2 -4.07 17.66 50.92
C THR A 2 -3.61 18.42 49.68
N LYS A 3 -2.32 18.75 49.56
CA LYS A 3 -1.79 19.46 48.41
C LYS A 3 -1.92 18.54 47.16
N THR A 4 -2.47 19.06 46.08
CA THR A 4 -2.70 18.33 44.85
C THR A 4 -2.07 19.08 43.68
N LYS A 5 -1.30 18.33 42.83
CA LYS A 5 -0.71 18.89 41.62
C LYS A 5 -1.64 18.60 40.43
N ILE A 6 -2.02 19.63 39.72
CA ILE A 6 -2.84 19.59 38.52
C ILE A 6 -1.88 19.63 37.30
N ILE A 7 -2.04 18.74 36.36
CA ILE A 7 -1.25 18.70 35.11
C ILE A 7 -2.19 18.85 33.93
N ILE A 8 -2.04 19.93 33.17
CA ILE A 8 -2.66 20.10 31.87
C ILE A 8 -1.80 19.34 30.83
N GLY A 9 -2.30 18.27 30.29
CA GLY A 9 -1.57 17.39 29.37
C GLY A 9 -1.99 17.58 27.91
N GLN A 10 -1.01 17.68 26.97
CA GLN A 10 -1.26 17.85 25.55
C GLN A 10 -0.24 17.02 24.74
N LEU A 11 -0.51 16.74 23.46
CA LEU A 11 0.45 16.03 22.59
C LEU A 11 1.71 16.87 22.34
N GLY A 12 1.57 18.13 22.02
CA GLY A 12 2.67 19.02 21.67
C GLY A 12 2.83 19.20 20.16
N SER A 13 3.91 19.90 19.79
CA SER A 13 4.26 20.24 18.40
C SER A 13 5.77 20.04 18.18
N PRO A 14 6.26 20.01 16.92
CA PRO A 14 7.70 20.05 16.65
C PRO A 14 8.37 21.25 17.31
N LYS A 15 9.70 21.18 17.52
CA LYS A 15 10.44 22.29 18.12
C LYS A 15 10.49 23.52 17.20
N SER A 16 10.59 23.28 15.89
CA SER A 16 10.54 24.32 14.86
C SER A 16 9.93 23.74 13.58
N PRO A 17 9.58 24.55 12.56
CA PRO A 17 9.11 24.05 11.26
C PRO A 17 10.24 23.47 10.38
N SER A 18 11.47 23.31 10.90
CA SER A 18 12.55 22.67 10.16
C SER A 18 12.23 21.20 9.83
N THR A 19 12.69 20.74 8.68
CA THR A 19 12.46 19.34 8.29
C THR A 19 13.07 18.33 9.29
N SER A 20 14.16 18.70 9.98
CA SER A 20 14.81 17.87 11.02
C SER A 20 13.94 17.73 12.26
N ASP A 21 13.40 18.84 12.78
CA ASP A 21 12.57 18.85 13.98
C ASP A 21 11.22 18.18 13.73
N VAL A 22 10.62 18.46 12.57
CA VAL A 22 9.40 17.75 12.14
C VAL A 22 9.65 16.26 11.94
N ARG A 23 10.83 15.85 11.47
CA ARG A 23 11.19 14.42 11.38
C ARG A 23 11.30 13.77 12.76
N ALA A 24 11.93 14.44 13.73
CA ALA A 24 12.07 13.95 15.10
C ALA A 24 10.68 13.78 15.76
N PHE A 25 9.84 14.79 15.64
CA PHE A 25 8.45 14.77 16.11
C PHE A 25 7.63 13.63 15.49
N LEU A 26 7.65 13.51 14.14
CA LEU A 26 6.90 12.46 13.45
C LEU A 26 7.41 11.06 13.78
N LYS A 27 8.72 10.89 14.00
CA LYS A 27 9.31 9.61 14.40
C LYS A 27 8.75 9.16 15.74
N GLU A 28 8.70 10.04 16.71
CA GLU A 28 8.20 9.75 18.06
C GLU A 28 6.68 9.54 18.05
N PHE A 29 5.93 10.44 17.43
CA PHE A 29 4.47 10.37 17.33
C PHE A 29 3.98 9.08 16.63
N LEU A 30 4.57 8.73 15.49
CA LEU A 30 4.18 7.55 14.74
C LEU A 30 4.76 6.24 15.31
N ALA A 31 5.75 6.32 16.22
CA ALA A 31 6.25 5.14 16.93
C ALA A 31 5.31 4.71 18.06
N ASP A 32 4.37 5.54 18.49
CA ASP A 32 3.41 5.20 19.54
C ASP A 32 2.47 4.07 19.07
N PRO A 33 2.36 2.93 19.82
CA PRO A 33 1.45 1.84 19.54
C PRO A 33 -0.02 2.22 19.55
N ARG A 34 -0.38 3.25 20.32
CA ARG A 34 -1.75 3.79 20.38
C ARG A 34 -2.10 4.58 19.10
N VAL A 35 -1.11 5.17 18.45
CA VAL A 35 -1.30 5.90 17.19
C VAL A 35 -1.31 4.94 16.02
N VAL A 36 -0.32 4.01 15.95
CA VAL A 36 -0.23 2.99 14.88
C VAL A 36 -0.08 1.60 15.48
N ASP A 37 -1.10 0.78 15.35
CA ASP A 37 -1.21 -0.55 15.94
C ASP A 37 -0.86 -1.70 14.97
N LEU A 38 0.16 -1.50 14.13
CA LEU A 38 0.77 -2.53 13.29
C LEU A 38 1.84 -3.33 14.06
N PRO A 39 2.16 -4.58 13.64
CA PRO A 39 3.27 -5.34 14.21
C PRO A 39 4.56 -4.52 14.22
N ARG A 40 5.24 -4.41 15.37
CA ARG A 40 6.34 -3.47 15.62
C ARG A 40 7.49 -3.57 14.61
N TRP A 41 7.91 -4.78 14.29
CA TRP A 41 9.01 -5.01 13.32
C TRP A 41 8.63 -4.50 11.91
N LEU A 42 7.39 -4.75 11.49
CA LEU A 42 6.89 -4.29 10.18
C LEU A 42 6.75 -2.76 10.16
N TRP A 43 6.18 -2.20 11.25
CA TRP A 43 6.01 -0.75 11.35
C TRP A 43 7.36 -0.02 11.41
N PHE A 44 8.35 -0.58 12.10
CA PHE A 44 9.71 -0.02 12.14
C PHE A 44 10.29 0.12 10.73
N LEU A 45 10.16 -0.90 9.88
CA LEU A 45 10.61 -0.84 8.49
C LEU A 45 9.83 0.22 7.69
N ILE A 46 8.50 0.23 7.79
CA ILE A 46 7.65 1.19 7.08
C ILE A 46 7.96 2.62 7.51
N LEU A 47 8.08 2.87 8.80
CA LEU A 47 8.34 4.19 9.36
C LEU A 47 9.68 4.74 8.86
N ASN A 48 10.77 3.97 9.00
CA ASN A 48 12.12 4.45 8.71
C ASN A 48 12.46 4.48 7.21
N LEU A 49 11.96 3.52 6.42
CA LEU A 49 12.31 3.42 4.99
C LEU A 49 11.35 4.22 4.09
N PHE A 50 10.08 4.44 4.51
CA PHE A 50 9.07 5.02 3.62
C PHE A 50 8.46 6.32 4.14
N ILE A 51 8.30 6.49 5.45
CA ILE A 51 7.61 7.66 5.99
C ILE A 51 8.60 8.77 6.29
N LEU A 52 9.58 8.50 7.12
CA LEU A 52 10.54 9.51 7.59
C LEU A 52 11.46 10.08 6.50
N PRO A 53 11.79 9.38 5.39
CA PRO A 53 12.55 10.01 4.30
C PRO A 53 11.75 11.09 3.53
N PHE A 54 10.41 10.94 3.40
CA PHE A 54 9.62 11.77 2.48
C PHE A 54 8.60 12.68 3.16
N ARG A 55 7.89 12.19 4.19
CA ARG A 55 6.80 12.92 4.84
C ARG A 55 7.24 14.20 5.58
N PRO A 56 8.40 14.25 6.29
CA PRO A 56 8.80 15.42 7.06
C PRO A 56 8.91 16.70 6.23
N LYS A 57 9.45 16.63 5.01
CA LYS A 57 9.57 17.80 4.12
C LYS A 57 8.21 18.41 3.75
N ARG A 58 7.19 17.55 3.55
CA ARG A 58 5.83 18.02 3.26
C ARG A 58 5.17 18.58 4.51
N SER A 59 5.26 17.86 5.65
CA SER A 59 4.69 18.32 6.92
C SER A 59 5.34 19.62 7.40
N ALA A 60 6.65 19.81 7.18
CA ALA A 60 7.35 21.05 7.52
C ALA A 60 6.73 22.27 6.83
N LYS A 61 6.25 22.15 5.58
CA LYS A 61 5.54 23.22 4.89
C LYS A 61 4.22 23.59 5.56
N LEU A 62 3.46 22.59 6.05
CA LEU A 62 2.21 22.83 6.78
C LEU A 62 2.50 23.52 8.13
N TYR A 63 3.47 23.00 8.88
CA TYR A 63 3.90 23.61 10.15
C TYR A 63 4.43 25.03 9.95
N SER A 64 5.10 25.35 8.84
CA SER A 64 5.61 26.70 8.58
C SER A 64 4.51 27.73 8.38
N ARG A 65 3.30 27.33 7.95
CA ARG A 65 2.14 28.23 7.79
C ARG A 65 1.57 28.73 9.13
N ILE A 66 1.67 27.91 10.17
CA ILE A 66 1.13 28.20 11.50
C ILE A 66 2.21 28.64 12.50
N TRP A 67 3.45 28.77 12.06
CA TRP A 67 4.58 29.24 12.87
C TRP A 67 4.61 30.76 12.89
N ASP A 68 4.54 31.37 14.09
CA ASP A 68 4.55 32.81 14.25
C ASP A 68 5.94 33.44 14.51
N GLY A 69 7.01 32.68 14.32
CA GLY A 69 8.38 33.10 14.58
C GLY A 69 8.91 32.78 15.98
N SER A 70 8.03 32.44 16.92
CA SER A 70 8.40 32.18 18.32
C SER A 70 7.87 30.85 18.85
N GLY A 71 6.87 30.22 18.17
CA GLY A 71 6.31 28.94 18.59
C GLY A 71 5.08 28.55 17.77
N PHE A 72 4.56 27.36 18.07
CA PHE A 72 3.31 26.88 17.52
C PHE A 72 2.13 27.24 18.43
N PRO A 73 0.95 27.55 17.86
CA PRO A 73 -0.25 27.93 18.62
C PRO A 73 -0.55 26.93 19.74
N LEU A 74 -0.54 25.64 19.46
CA LEU A 74 -0.83 24.58 20.44
C LEU A 74 0.00 24.69 21.72
N VAL A 75 1.32 24.84 21.59
CA VAL A 75 2.25 24.88 22.72
C VAL A 75 2.08 26.18 23.50
N LYS A 76 2.02 27.33 22.80
CA LYS A 76 1.90 28.66 23.41
C LYS A 76 0.58 28.84 24.14
N THR A 77 -0.52 28.47 23.47
CA THR A 77 -1.86 28.65 24.04
C THR A 77 -2.12 27.70 25.22
N THR A 78 -1.61 26.44 25.16
CA THR A 78 -1.69 25.51 26.29
C THR A 78 -1.01 26.11 27.54
N LYS A 79 0.15 26.77 27.37
CA LYS A 79 0.80 27.50 28.48
C LYS A 79 -0.05 28.64 28.97
N LEU A 80 -0.62 29.47 28.09
CA LEU A 80 -1.50 30.58 28.46
C LEU A 80 -2.75 30.09 29.21
N VAL A 81 -3.34 28.97 28.81
CA VAL A 81 -4.46 28.32 29.51
C VAL A 81 -4.04 27.96 30.95
N ALA A 82 -2.90 27.25 31.12
CA ALA A 82 -2.44 26.89 32.46
C ALA A 82 -2.12 28.13 33.33
N ASP A 83 -1.48 29.15 32.76
CA ASP A 83 -1.14 30.38 33.45
C ASP A 83 -2.42 31.18 33.82
N GLY A 84 -3.41 31.19 32.93
CA GLY A 84 -4.70 31.85 33.20
C GLY A 84 -5.55 31.14 34.26
N ILE A 85 -5.51 29.81 34.34
CA ILE A 85 -6.21 29.02 35.36
C ILE A 85 -5.61 29.27 36.77
N ARG A 86 -4.28 29.42 36.86
CA ARG A 86 -3.53 29.51 38.15
C ARG A 86 -4.15 30.45 39.19
N PRO A 87 -4.52 31.72 38.89
CA PRO A 87 -5.08 32.65 39.89
C PRO A 87 -6.48 32.27 40.39
N HIS A 88 -7.18 31.37 39.71
CA HIS A 88 -8.54 30.91 40.03
C HIS A 88 -8.59 29.58 40.78
N LEU A 89 -7.43 28.94 41.03
CA LEU A 89 -7.37 27.66 41.73
C LEU A 89 -7.46 27.85 43.28
N ALA A 90 -8.02 26.83 43.93
CA ALA A 90 -8.01 26.70 45.37
C ALA A 90 -6.55 26.66 45.92
N PRO A 91 -6.28 27.19 47.12
CA PRO A 91 -4.91 27.31 47.65
C PRO A 91 -4.13 25.97 47.78
N ASN A 92 -4.81 24.85 47.85
CA ASN A 92 -4.21 23.53 47.93
C ASN A 92 -3.88 22.91 46.53
N LEU A 93 -4.21 23.60 45.43
CA LEU A 93 -3.98 23.15 44.07
C LEU A 93 -2.84 23.91 43.43
N GLU A 94 -1.92 23.19 42.80
CA GLU A 94 -0.81 23.73 42.02
C GLU A 94 -0.92 23.24 40.58
N ILE A 95 -0.87 24.15 39.60
CA ILE A 95 -1.02 23.80 38.18
C ILE A 95 0.29 23.86 37.41
N ASN A 96 0.54 22.83 36.59
CA ASN A 96 1.59 22.73 35.62
C ASN A 96 0.99 22.30 34.27
N HIS A 97 1.76 22.45 33.19
CA HIS A 97 1.41 21.92 31.89
C HIS A 97 2.54 21.00 31.38
N CYS A 98 2.21 20.01 30.56
CA CYS A 98 3.20 19.15 29.91
C CYS A 98 2.75 18.71 28.52
N PHE A 99 3.74 18.25 27.74
CA PHE A 99 3.52 17.71 26.41
C PHE A 99 4.16 16.33 26.31
N LEU A 100 3.49 15.41 25.62
CA LEU A 100 4.10 14.10 25.35
C LEU A 100 5.28 14.19 24.38
N LEU A 101 5.19 15.09 23.40
CA LEU A 101 6.12 15.19 22.28
C LEU A 101 6.85 16.54 22.19
N ALA A 102 6.74 17.38 23.23
CA ALA A 102 7.42 18.68 23.35
C ALA A 102 7.76 18.97 24.81
N ASP A 103 8.57 20.01 25.06
CA ASP A 103 8.91 20.43 26.42
C ASP A 103 7.87 21.41 26.99
N PRO A 104 7.61 21.36 28.32
CA PRO A 104 8.13 20.40 29.29
C PRO A 104 7.48 19.02 29.18
N ARG A 105 8.33 17.97 29.27
CA ARG A 105 7.88 16.57 29.31
C ARG A 105 7.28 16.21 30.68
N PRO A 106 6.38 15.18 30.77
CA PRO A 106 5.85 14.71 32.04
C PRO A 106 6.95 14.33 33.05
N GLY A 107 8.03 13.71 32.58
CA GLY A 107 9.16 13.34 33.43
C GLY A 107 9.79 14.51 34.18
N LYS A 108 9.93 15.67 33.52
CA LYS A 108 10.48 16.89 34.14
C LYS A 108 9.61 17.38 35.29
N ILE A 109 8.28 17.36 35.13
CA ILE A 109 7.35 17.78 36.20
C ILE A 109 7.44 16.83 37.41
N LEU A 110 7.60 15.53 37.15
CA LEU A 110 7.76 14.53 38.20
C LEU A 110 9.14 14.61 38.87
N ASP A 111 10.20 14.95 38.13
CA ASP A 111 11.53 15.20 38.69
C ASP A 111 11.52 16.42 39.65
N ASP A 112 10.85 17.48 39.23
CA ASP A 112 10.70 18.69 40.07
C ASP A 112 9.84 18.40 41.30
N TRP A 113 8.76 17.61 41.16
CA TRP A 113 7.94 17.11 42.26
C TRP A 113 8.76 16.26 43.25
N GLU A 114 9.64 15.40 42.76
CA GLU A 114 10.45 14.52 43.62
C GLU A 114 11.50 15.27 44.47
N LYS A 115 11.95 16.46 43.99
CA LYS A 115 12.87 17.35 44.69
C LYS A 115 12.19 18.20 45.76
N GLU A 116 10.86 18.31 45.74
CA GLU A 116 10.11 19.04 46.79
C GLU A 116 10.29 18.32 48.14
N PRO A 117 10.39 19.08 49.28
CA PRO A 117 10.44 18.47 50.60
C PRO A 117 9.18 17.58 50.83
N VAL A 118 9.37 16.41 51.45
CA VAL A 118 8.31 15.41 51.65
C VAL A 118 7.09 16.01 52.37
N GLU A 119 7.34 16.92 53.31
CA GLU A 119 6.31 17.57 54.14
C GLU A 119 5.40 18.53 53.35
N THR A 120 5.91 19.10 52.28
CA THR A 120 5.21 20.09 51.47
C THR A 120 4.84 19.55 50.08
N ARG A 121 5.31 18.38 49.74
CA ARG A 121 5.11 17.73 48.46
C ARG A 121 3.63 17.39 48.24
N ALA A 122 3.14 17.60 47.02
CA ALA A 122 1.81 17.19 46.64
C ALA A 122 1.67 15.64 46.74
N GLN A 123 0.66 15.16 47.47
CA GLN A 123 0.40 13.73 47.66
C GLN A 123 -0.43 13.16 46.53
N LYS A 124 -1.09 14.01 45.73
CA LYS A 124 -1.94 13.61 44.62
C LYS A 124 -1.60 14.40 43.37
N VAL A 125 -1.63 13.71 42.22
CA VAL A 125 -1.53 14.31 40.89
C VAL A 125 -2.82 14.00 40.11
N ILE A 126 -3.45 15.05 39.57
CA ILE A 126 -4.61 14.91 38.67
C ILE A 126 -4.23 15.49 37.33
N VAL A 127 -4.37 14.66 36.28
CA VAL A 127 -4.06 15.03 34.91
C VAL A 127 -5.33 15.32 34.14
N PHE A 128 -5.36 16.49 33.51
CA PHE A 128 -6.41 16.94 32.60
C PHE A 128 -5.85 16.96 31.17
N PRO A 129 -5.99 15.87 30.40
CA PRO A 129 -5.64 15.88 28.99
C PRO A 129 -6.53 16.88 28.24
N GLN A 130 -5.94 17.65 27.33
CA GLN A 130 -6.66 18.68 26.57
C GLN A 130 -7.45 18.10 25.37
N PHE A 131 -8.08 16.95 25.60
CA PHE A 131 -8.95 16.25 24.65
C PHE A 131 -10.29 16.00 25.33
N PRO A 132 -11.36 16.72 24.94
CA PRO A 132 -12.67 16.57 25.59
C PRO A 132 -13.24 15.15 25.41
N GLN A 133 -13.07 14.56 24.24
CA GLN A 133 -13.52 13.19 23.91
C GLN A 133 -12.39 12.19 24.14
N TYR A 134 -12.69 11.05 24.77
CA TYR A 134 -11.75 9.95 24.88
C TYR A 134 -11.43 9.36 23.52
N ALA A 135 -10.16 9.11 23.25
CA ALA A 135 -9.69 8.26 22.15
C ALA A 135 -8.44 7.46 22.57
N GLU A 136 -8.31 6.24 22.03
CA GLU A 136 -7.13 5.40 22.27
C GLU A 136 -5.82 6.14 21.93
N SER A 137 -5.81 6.90 20.82
CA SER A 137 -4.62 7.61 20.33
C SER A 137 -4.31 8.94 21.02
N THR A 138 -5.09 9.40 21.97
CA THR A 138 -4.89 10.64 22.71
C THR A 138 -4.78 10.39 24.20
N ILE A 139 -5.89 10.19 24.88
CA ILE A 139 -5.92 10.04 26.34
C ILE A 139 -5.17 8.79 26.80
N ALA A 140 -5.35 7.65 26.11
CA ALA A 140 -4.61 6.46 26.49
C ALA A 140 -3.10 6.59 26.23
N SER A 141 -2.66 7.35 25.20
CA SER A 141 -1.25 7.70 25.00
C SER A 141 -0.69 8.56 26.14
N VAL A 142 -1.49 9.51 26.66
CA VAL A 142 -1.10 10.32 27.83
C VAL A 142 -0.93 9.43 29.07
N VAL A 143 -1.85 8.48 29.29
CA VAL A 143 -1.75 7.50 30.42
C VAL A 143 -0.51 6.64 30.27
N ASP A 144 -0.24 6.11 29.07
CA ASP A 144 0.94 5.28 28.81
C ASP A 144 2.25 6.07 29.01
N GLY A 145 2.30 7.33 28.56
CA GLY A 145 3.46 8.20 28.73
C GLY A 145 3.78 8.47 30.21
N LEU A 146 2.75 8.76 30.99
CA LEU A 146 2.89 8.95 32.45
C LEU A 146 3.24 7.64 33.16
N GLY A 147 2.61 6.51 32.78
CA GLY A 147 2.93 5.20 33.34
C GLY A 147 4.39 4.80 33.08
N HIS A 148 4.94 5.18 31.92
CA HIS A 148 6.36 4.96 31.62
C HIS A 148 7.26 5.77 32.56
N GLU A 149 6.92 7.00 32.88
CA GLU A 149 7.66 7.83 33.83
C GLU A 149 7.62 7.26 35.25
N PHE A 150 6.50 6.67 35.67
CA PHE A 150 6.41 6.04 37.00
C PHE A 150 7.21 4.75 37.13
N LYS A 151 7.44 4.01 36.05
CA LYS A 151 8.06 2.70 36.07
C LYS A 151 9.42 2.64 36.78
N ASN A 152 10.20 3.72 36.68
CA ASN A 152 11.55 3.78 37.23
C ASN A 152 11.68 4.67 38.48
N ARG A 153 10.55 5.10 39.08
CA ARG A 153 10.53 5.99 40.27
C ARG A 153 10.29 5.17 41.53
N VAL A 154 10.99 5.55 42.59
CA VAL A 154 10.82 4.92 43.93
C VAL A 154 9.52 5.43 44.56
N ASN A 155 9.23 6.72 44.42
CA ASN A 155 8.04 7.33 44.97
C ASN A 155 7.03 7.65 43.88
N ILE A 156 5.77 7.24 44.09
CA ILE A 156 4.67 7.49 43.15
C ILE A 156 3.56 8.23 43.91
N PRO A 157 3.12 9.41 43.44
CA PRO A 157 1.99 10.11 44.06
C PRO A 157 0.67 9.39 43.79
N GLY A 158 -0.36 9.62 44.57
CA GLY A 158 -1.72 9.24 44.20
C GLY A 158 -2.04 9.83 42.81
N PHE A 159 -2.52 9.01 41.86
CA PHE A 159 -2.61 9.41 40.46
C PHE A 159 -4.02 9.21 39.91
N THR A 160 -4.54 10.27 39.24
CA THR A 160 -5.85 10.24 38.57
C THR A 160 -5.73 10.94 37.21
N VAL A 161 -6.27 10.33 36.16
CA VAL A 161 -6.44 10.98 34.84
C VAL A 161 -7.93 11.22 34.60
N ILE A 162 -8.28 12.43 34.19
CA ILE A 162 -9.63 12.72 33.70
C ILE A 162 -9.74 12.19 32.28
N ASP A 163 -10.48 11.13 32.11
CA ASP A 163 -10.59 10.37 30.86
C ASP A 163 -11.43 11.08 29.79
N SER A 164 -12.36 11.93 30.21
CA SER A 164 -13.18 12.74 29.30
C SER A 164 -13.93 13.85 30.03
N TYR A 165 -14.15 14.96 29.36
CA TYR A 165 -15.01 16.06 29.81
C TYR A 165 -15.89 16.61 28.67
N HIS A 166 -16.17 15.79 27.67
CA HIS A 166 -16.96 16.11 26.49
C HIS A 166 -18.41 16.54 26.79
N ARG A 167 -18.94 16.25 27.96
CA ARG A 167 -20.26 16.68 28.45
C ARG A 167 -20.16 17.75 29.56
N ALA A 168 -18.95 18.20 29.91
CA ALA A 168 -18.78 19.22 30.95
C ALA A 168 -19.51 20.51 30.54
N LYS A 169 -20.30 21.08 31.49
CA LYS A 169 -21.06 22.34 31.26
C LYS A 169 -20.16 23.44 30.78
N CYS A 170 -19.03 23.66 31.45
CA CYS A 170 -18.07 24.70 31.05
C CYS A 170 -17.61 24.49 29.57
N PHE A 171 -17.36 23.26 29.12
CA PHE A 171 -16.92 22.99 27.76
C PHE A 171 -18.05 23.22 26.73
N ILE A 172 -19.25 22.70 26.99
CA ILE A 172 -20.39 22.80 26.06
C ILE A 172 -20.91 24.22 25.95
N ASP A 173 -21.12 24.90 27.09
CA ASP A 173 -21.71 26.23 27.12
C ASP A 173 -20.79 27.27 26.45
N HIS A 174 -19.47 27.18 26.67
CA HIS A 174 -18.51 28.00 25.96
C HIS A 174 -18.35 27.65 24.48
N SER A 175 -18.46 26.39 24.11
CA SER A 175 -18.50 25.99 22.67
C SER A 175 -19.72 26.63 21.98
N VAL A 176 -20.89 26.57 22.61
CA VAL A 176 -22.11 27.21 22.09
C VAL A 176 -21.93 28.73 21.99
N ARG A 177 -21.38 29.37 23.02
CA ARG A 177 -21.10 30.82 23.01
C ARG A 177 -20.14 31.19 21.86
N MET A 178 -19.04 30.49 21.69
CA MET A 178 -18.09 30.75 20.61
C MET A 178 -18.73 30.67 19.24
N ILE A 179 -19.60 29.67 19.02
CA ILE A 179 -20.34 29.52 17.75
C ILE A 179 -21.30 30.71 17.56
N GLN A 180 -22.09 31.06 18.59
CA GLN A 180 -23.05 32.17 18.53
C GLN A 180 -22.37 33.51 18.28
N GLU A 181 -21.27 33.81 18.97
CA GLU A 181 -20.49 35.05 18.81
C GLU A 181 -19.90 35.15 17.39
N SER A 182 -19.31 34.06 16.90
CA SER A 182 -18.71 34.02 15.55
C SER A 182 -19.72 34.19 14.43
N LEU A 183 -20.97 33.75 14.63
CA LEU A 183 -22.05 33.79 13.64
C LEU A 183 -23.04 34.90 13.82
N LYS A 184 -22.89 35.76 14.85
CA LYS A 184 -23.84 36.84 15.21
C LYS A 184 -24.19 37.75 14.04
N ASN A 185 -23.18 38.12 13.23
CA ASN A 185 -23.34 39.09 12.12
C ASN A 185 -23.29 38.42 10.74
N ASN A 186 -23.11 37.10 10.66
CA ASN A 186 -22.86 36.43 9.38
C ASN A 186 -23.33 34.96 9.45
N GLN A 187 -24.64 34.76 9.32
CA GLN A 187 -25.22 33.42 9.40
C GLN A 187 -24.82 32.58 8.19
N PRO A 188 -24.41 31.31 8.41
CA PRO A 188 -24.02 30.42 7.33
C PRO A 188 -25.23 29.72 6.68
N ASP A 189 -25.04 29.15 5.48
CA ASP A 189 -25.99 28.22 4.88
C ASP A 189 -25.92 26.82 5.53
N MET A 190 -24.79 26.51 6.19
CA MET A 190 -24.55 25.25 6.89
C MET A 190 -23.52 25.46 8.01
N LEU A 191 -23.82 24.95 9.20
CA LEU A 191 -22.86 24.79 10.29
C LEU A 191 -22.34 23.35 10.31
N VAL A 192 -21.04 23.17 10.16
CA VAL A 192 -20.33 21.90 10.25
C VAL A 192 -19.67 21.81 11.63
N ILE A 193 -19.97 20.73 12.34
CA ILE A 193 -19.24 20.34 13.56
C ILE A 193 -18.28 19.22 13.14
N SER A 194 -17.00 19.59 12.99
CA SER A 194 -15.97 18.69 12.47
C SER A 194 -15.13 18.11 13.60
N PHE A 195 -15.18 16.80 13.77
CA PHE A 195 -14.34 16.07 14.71
C PHE A 195 -13.10 15.49 14.02
N HIS A 196 -12.01 15.30 14.76
CA HIS A 196 -10.87 14.56 14.25
C HIS A 196 -11.29 13.10 13.99
N GLY A 197 -11.03 12.57 12.79
CA GLY A 197 -11.34 11.19 12.46
C GLY A 197 -10.44 10.19 13.21
N ILE A 198 -10.96 9.00 13.42
CA ILE A 198 -10.17 7.81 13.81
C ILE A 198 -10.53 6.64 12.90
N PRO A 199 -9.67 5.62 12.75
CA PRO A 199 -10.01 4.43 11.97
C PRO A 199 -11.30 3.76 12.45
N LEU A 200 -12.24 3.52 11.52
CA LEU A 200 -13.56 2.96 11.81
C LEU A 200 -13.50 1.65 12.62
N ARG A 201 -12.47 0.82 12.38
CA ARG A 201 -12.25 -0.43 13.12
C ARG A 201 -12.03 -0.22 14.63
N ARG A 202 -11.49 0.93 15.06
CA ARG A 202 -11.33 1.20 16.50
C ARG A 202 -12.68 1.29 17.21
N VAL A 203 -13.64 1.90 16.56
CA VAL A 203 -15.01 1.98 17.10
C VAL A 203 -15.74 0.63 16.99
N LEU A 204 -15.76 0.03 15.80
CA LEU A 204 -16.57 -1.17 15.55
C LEU A 204 -15.94 -2.47 16.12
N ASP A 205 -14.61 -2.62 16.08
CA ASP A 205 -13.95 -3.87 16.44
C ASP A 205 -13.31 -3.81 17.84
N LYS A 206 -12.84 -2.62 18.29
CA LYS A 206 -12.19 -2.46 19.60
C LYS A 206 -13.08 -1.82 20.66
N GLY A 207 -14.22 -1.24 20.27
CA GLY A 207 -15.14 -0.58 21.18
C GLY A 207 -14.65 0.76 21.72
N ASP A 208 -13.82 1.52 20.94
CA ASP A 208 -13.38 2.86 21.32
C ASP A 208 -14.61 3.77 21.52
N LEU A 209 -14.65 4.48 22.63
CA LEU A 209 -15.77 5.34 23.03
C LEU A 209 -15.84 6.66 22.26
N TYR A 210 -14.84 6.96 21.44
CA TYR A 210 -14.67 8.25 20.78
C TYR A 210 -15.91 8.70 20.00
N PHE A 211 -16.46 7.82 19.14
CA PHE A 211 -17.64 8.17 18.35
C PHE A 211 -18.85 8.53 19.22
N ARG A 212 -19.07 7.77 20.29
CA ARG A 212 -20.13 8.06 21.26
C ARG A 212 -19.94 9.44 21.89
N HIS A 213 -18.72 9.78 22.34
CA HIS A 213 -18.42 11.07 22.93
C HIS A 213 -18.57 12.22 21.91
N CYS A 214 -18.22 12.01 20.65
CA CYS A 214 -18.45 12.98 19.57
C CYS A 214 -19.96 13.23 19.38
N LEU A 215 -20.77 12.17 19.37
CA LEU A 215 -22.22 12.28 19.19
C LEU A 215 -22.88 12.98 20.40
N GLU A 216 -22.47 12.66 21.63
CA GLU A 216 -22.93 13.36 22.84
C GLU A 216 -22.58 14.85 22.80
N THR A 217 -21.34 15.21 22.43
CA THR A 217 -20.91 16.60 22.23
C THR A 217 -21.74 17.30 21.16
N TYR A 218 -21.92 16.66 19.99
CA TYR A 218 -22.69 17.22 18.88
C TYR A 218 -24.13 17.55 19.31
N LYS A 219 -24.80 16.61 19.98
CA LYS A 219 -26.18 16.76 20.44
C LYS A 219 -26.32 17.81 21.53
N LEU A 220 -25.37 17.93 22.44
CA LEU A 220 -25.38 18.96 23.47
C LEU A 220 -25.17 20.36 22.88
N ILE A 221 -24.25 20.52 21.92
CA ILE A 221 -24.09 21.76 21.17
C ILE A 221 -25.37 22.07 20.39
N GLU A 222 -25.99 21.08 19.74
CA GLU A 222 -27.26 21.23 19.01
C GLU A 222 -28.37 21.77 19.95
N GLN A 223 -28.52 21.20 21.15
CA GLN A 223 -29.47 21.63 22.16
C GLN A 223 -29.16 23.04 22.68
N GLY A 224 -27.89 23.36 22.97
CA GLY A 224 -27.46 24.66 23.46
C GLY A 224 -27.65 25.80 22.45
N LEU A 225 -27.53 25.52 21.16
CA LEU A 225 -27.80 26.49 20.08
C LEU A 225 -29.30 26.78 19.90
N GLY A 226 -30.19 25.86 20.31
CA GLY A 226 -31.64 25.99 20.19
C GLY A 226 -32.14 26.19 18.75
N GLU A 227 -33.21 26.98 18.58
CA GLU A 227 -33.74 27.31 17.25
C GLU A 227 -32.77 28.15 16.43
N ARG A 228 -32.49 27.72 15.21
CA ARG A 228 -31.55 28.38 14.30
C ARG A 228 -32.04 28.32 12.85
N LYS A 229 -31.65 29.28 12.04
CA LYS A 229 -32.07 29.42 10.63
C LYS A 229 -31.21 28.58 9.67
N TYR A 230 -30.18 27.92 10.16
CA TYR A 230 -29.25 27.11 9.36
C TYR A 230 -29.19 25.68 9.88
N PRO A 231 -29.04 24.70 8.98
CA PRO A 231 -28.86 23.31 9.36
C PRO A 231 -27.44 23.07 9.93
N MET A 232 -27.30 21.97 10.67
CA MET A 232 -26.02 21.55 11.28
C MET A 232 -25.72 20.09 10.89
N ARG A 233 -24.46 19.80 10.58
CA ARG A 233 -24.00 18.42 10.27
C ARG A 233 -22.73 18.07 11.06
N MET A 234 -22.68 16.80 11.52
CA MET A 234 -21.49 16.21 12.15
C MET A 234 -20.64 15.56 11.07
N LEU A 235 -19.37 15.94 10.95
CA LEU A 235 -18.40 15.44 9.99
C LEU A 235 -17.08 15.07 10.67
N PHE A 236 -16.18 14.41 9.95
CA PHE A 236 -14.88 13.97 10.46
C PHE A 236 -13.75 14.37 9.50
N GLN A 237 -12.66 14.91 10.08
CA GLN A 237 -11.48 15.43 9.36
C GLN A 237 -10.21 14.62 9.61
N SER A 238 -9.10 14.99 8.97
CA SER A 238 -7.72 14.52 9.27
C SER A 238 -7.46 13.04 9.01
N ARG A 239 -8.15 12.45 8.02
CA ARG A 239 -7.90 11.05 7.64
C ARG A 239 -6.53 10.88 7.00
N PHE A 240 -5.87 9.77 7.28
CA PHE A 240 -4.62 9.39 6.63
C PHE A 240 -4.47 7.87 6.42
N GLY A 241 -3.65 7.51 5.45
CA GLY A 241 -3.41 6.10 5.14
C GLY A 241 -4.49 5.49 4.25
N SER A 242 -4.61 4.16 4.26
CA SER A 242 -5.52 3.40 3.39
C SER A 242 -6.67 2.73 4.15
N GLU A 243 -6.77 2.94 5.45
CA GLU A 243 -7.88 2.42 6.26
C GLU A 243 -9.14 3.26 6.05
N ILE A 244 -10.28 2.68 6.35
CA ILE A 244 -11.55 3.39 6.39
C ILE A 244 -11.62 4.10 7.74
N TRP A 245 -11.87 5.39 7.71
CA TRP A 245 -12.01 6.25 8.89
C TRP A 245 -13.48 6.55 9.15
N LEU A 246 -13.78 7.09 10.33
CA LEU A 246 -15.09 7.62 10.62
C LEU A 246 -15.47 8.69 9.58
N GLY A 247 -16.66 8.60 9.06
CA GLY A 247 -17.25 9.52 8.11
C GLY A 247 -18.64 9.97 8.55
N PRO A 248 -19.26 10.90 7.80
CA PRO A 248 -18.83 11.50 6.53
C PRO A 248 -17.58 12.39 6.65
N TYR A 249 -16.76 12.45 5.58
CA TYR A 249 -15.51 13.20 5.59
C TYR A 249 -15.73 14.69 5.35
N THR A 250 -15.06 15.55 6.11
CA THR A 250 -15.26 16.99 6.05
C THR A 250 -14.88 17.58 4.70
N ASP A 251 -13.73 17.22 4.15
CA ASP A 251 -13.24 17.70 2.86
C ASP A 251 -14.20 17.37 1.71
N GLU A 252 -14.56 16.09 1.55
CA GLU A 252 -15.44 15.61 0.47
C GLU A 252 -16.87 16.14 0.60
N THR A 253 -17.38 16.14 1.84
CA THR A 253 -18.76 16.56 2.10
C THR A 253 -18.96 18.06 1.91
N VAL A 254 -18.02 18.89 2.38
CA VAL A 254 -18.06 20.34 2.17
C VAL A 254 -17.88 20.69 0.70
N GLU A 255 -16.97 20.00 -0.01
CA GLU A 255 -16.83 20.18 -1.46
C GLU A 255 -18.16 19.89 -2.20
N HIS A 256 -18.84 18.79 -1.85
CA HIS A 256 -20.15 18.44 -2.40
C HIS A 256 -21.21 19.49 -2.08
N MET A 257 -21.26 19.99 -0.83
CA MET A 257 -22.21 21.02 -0.42
C MET A 257 -22.06 22.29 -1.26
N VAL A 258 -20.83 22.70 -1.56
CA VAL A 258 -20.58 23.93 -2.34
C VAL A 258 -20.87 23.71 -3.83
N LYS A 259 -20.42 22.57 -4.40
CA LYS A 259 -20.55 22.26 -5.83
C LYS A 259 -21.96 21.85 -6.26
N GLU A 260 -22.59 20.97 -5.48
CA GLU A 260 -23.83 20.30 -5.88
C GLU A 260 -25.04 20.80 -5.11
N GLU A 261 -24.92 21.11 -3.81
CA GLU A 261 -26.04 21.60 -3.00
C GLU A 261 -26.17 23.12 -3.05
N GLY A 262 -25.25 23.84 -3.69
CA GLY A 262 -25.28 25.27 -3.88
C GLY A 262 -25.10 26.09 -2.58
N LYS A 263 -24.51 25.48 -1.53
CA LYS A 263 -24.20 26.20 -0.27
C LYS A 263 -23.04 27.14 -0.48
N LYS A 264 -23.24 28.44 -0.25
CA LYS A 264 -22.22 29.48 -0.48
C LYS A 264 -21.44 29.86 0.75
N HIS A 265 -22.05 29.73 1.94
CA HIS A 265 -21.38 30.06 3.19
C HIS A 265 -21.42 28.87 4.15
N ILE A 266 -20.24 28.31 4.43
CA ILE A 266 -20.04 27.20 5.36
C ILE A 266 -19.31 27.73 6.60
N ALA A 267 -19.85 27.46 7.81
CA ALA A 267 -19.15 27.67 9.05
C ALA A 267 -18.68 26.33 9.61
N VAL A 268 -17.46 26.26 10.16
CA VAL A 268 -16.88 25.02 10.72
C VAL A 268 -16.38 25.28 12.14
N TYR A 269 -16.80 24.43 13.07
CA TYR A 269 -16.32 24.37 14.45
C TYR A 269 -15.73 23.01 14.77
N CYS A 270 -14.57 22.95 15.46
CA CYS A 270 -13.81 21.73 15.72
C CYS A 270 -13.74 21.37 17.22
N PRO A 271 -14.79 20.75 17.82
CA PRO A 271 -14.85 20.51 19.27
C PRO A 271 -13.95 19.36 19.78
N SER A 272 -13.20 18.70 18.91
CA SER A 272 -12.14 17.76 19.35
C SER A 272 -10.92 18.48 19.95
N PHE A 273 -10.84 19.79 19.75
CA PHE A 273 -9.70 20.61 20.15
C PHE A 273 -10.18 21.78 21.00
N VAL A 274 -9.59 21.96 22.18
CA VAL A 274 -9.83 23.14 23.02
C VAL A 274 -8.87 24.28 22.71
N VAL A 275 -7.76 23.94 22.03
CA VAL A 275 -6.70 24.89 21.64
C VAL A 275 -6.44 24.72 20.15
N ASP A 276 -6.30 25.85 19.43
CA ASP A 276 -6.00 25.82 18.00
C ASP A 276 -4.66 25.13 17.70
N CYS A 277 -4.68 24.31 16.68
CA CYS A 277 -3.59 23.43 16.28
C CYS A 277 -3.45 23.38 14.75
N LEU A 278 -2.64 22.45 14.23
CA LEU A 278 -2.46 22.28 12.79
C LEU A 278 -3.79 21.96 12.09
N GLU A 279 -4.59 21.09 12.69
CA GLU A 279 -5.85 20.60 12.16
C GLU A 279 -6.93 21.67 12.08
N THR A 280 -6.96 22.63 13.00
CA THR A 280 -7.94 23.72 13.00
C THR A 280 -7.48 24.90 12.16
N THR A 281 -6.18 25.25 12.20
CA THR A 281 -5.65 26.46 11.58
C THR A 281 -5.26 26.23 10.13
N ASP A 282 -4.55 25.14 9.80
CA ASP A 282 -4.11 24.84 8.44
C ASP A 282 -5.15 24.02 7.66
N GLU A 283 -5.59 22.85 8.17
CA GLU A 283 -6.50 21.95 7.43
C GLU A 283 -7.87 22.65 7.22
N ILE A 284 -8.49 23.22 8.27
CA ILE A 284 -9.79 23.89 8.16
C ILE A 284 -9.61 25.36 7.75
N GLY A 285 -8.75 26.08 8.47
CA GLY A 285 -8.60 27.53 8.30
C GLY A 285 -7.92 27.95 7.01
N HIS A 286 -7.15 27.07 6.35
CA HIS A 286 -6.45 27.34 5.10
C HIS A 286 -6.87 26.39 4.00
N GLU A 287 -6.58 25.06 4.07
CA GLU A 287 -6.80 24.13 2.94
C GLU A 287 -8.29 24.01 2.59
N LEU A 288 -9.17 23.81 3.58
CA LEU A 288 -10.62 23.70 3.34
C LEU A 288 -11.20 25.04 2.87
N ARG A 289 -10.72 26.17 3.44
CA ARG A 289 -11.14 27.52 3.00
C ARG A 289 -10.78 27.76 1.53
N GLU A 290 -9.53 27.51 1.14
CA GLU A 290 -9.05 27.65 -0.23
C GLU A 290 -9.93 26.85 -1.20
N MET A 291 -10.25 25.60 -0.87
CA MET A 291 -11.13 24.76 -1.66
C MET A 291 -12.55 25.36 -1.80
N VAL A 292 -13.13 25.86 -0.72
CA VAL A 292 -14.48 26.48 -0.74
C VAL A 292 -14.47 27.76 -1.58
N GLU A 293 -13.44 28.60 -1.45
CA GLU A 293 -13.29 29.86 -2.19
C GLU A 293 -13.03 29.63 -3.69
N GLU A 294 -12.26 28.62 -4.06
CA GLU A 294 -12.07 28.20 -5.47
C GLU A 294 -13.39 27.83 -6.16
N HIS A 295 -14.40 27.39 -5.40
CA HIS A 295 -15.74 27.07 -5.91
C HIS A 295 -16.77 28.21 -5.68
N GLY A 296 -16.29 29.43 -5.37
CA GLY A 296 -17.12 30.61 -5.22
C GLY A 296 -17.90 30.69 -3.92
N GLY A 297 -17.55 29.87 -2.93
CA GLY A 297 -18.10 29.89 -1.59
C GLY A 297 -17.31 30.73 -0.60
N LYS A 298 -17.78 30.80 0.65
CA LYS A 298 -17.11 31.44 1.79
C LYS A 298 -17.02 30.45 2.94
N LEU A 299 -15.87 30.35 3.60
CA LEU A 299 -15.71 29.57 4.80
C LEU A 299 -15.42 30.44 6.01
N THR A 300 -16.18 30.21 7.10
CA THR A 300 -15.91 30.77 8.44
C THR A 300 -15.38 29.68 9.36
N ALA A 301 -14.07 29.67 9.62
CA ALA A 301 -13.48 28.82 10.64
C ALA A 301 -13.71 29.46 12.02
N ILE A 302 -14.46 28.77 12.89
CA ILE A 302 -14.75 29.22 14.23
C ILE A 302 -13.58 28.79 15.14
N PRO A 303 -12.94 29.71 15.88
CA PRO A 303 -11.79 29.39 16.73
C PRO A 303 -12.15 28.41 17.85
N CYS A 304 -11.17 27.63 18.31
CA CYS A 304 -11.28 26.87 19.54
C CYS A 304 -11.44 27.79 20.76
N LEU A 305 -11.68 27.21 21.95
CA LEU A 305 -11.83 27.99 23.19
C LEU A 305 -10.55 28.74 23.55
N ASN A 306 -9.40 28.21 23.24
CA ASN A 306 -8.09 28.84 23.45
C ASN A 306 -7.91 29.35 24.90
N ALA A 307 -7.35 30.54 25.06
CA ALA A 307 -7.18 31.22 26.34
C ALA A 307 -8.29 32.27 26.61
N ASP A 308 -9.53 32.01 26.18
CA ASP A 308 -10.67 32.90 26.46
C ASP A 308 -10.86 33.05 27.96
N PRO A 309 -10.93 34.27 28.47
CA PRO A 309 -10.98 34.54 29.94
C PRO A 309 -12.20 33.93 30.64
N ALA A 310 -13.37 33.94 30.00
CA ALA A 310 -14.58 33.36 30.59
C ALA A 310 -14.49 31.83 30.65
N TRP A 311 -14.00 31.20 29.57
CA TRP A 311 -13.70 29.77 29.53
C TRP A 311 -12.69 29.39 30.62
N ILE A 312 -11.56 30.10 30.74
CA ILE A 312 -10.51 29.83 31.73
C ILE A 312 -11.07 29.83 33.15
N LYS A 313 -11.92 30.79 33.49
CA LYS A 313 -12.54 30.88 34.81
C LYS A 313 -13.40 29.67 35.12
N ASP A 314 -14.33 29.33 34.23
CA ASP A 314 -15.25 28.23 34.44
C ASP A 314 -14.52 26.88 34.38
N TYR A 315 -13.42 26.79 33.60
CA TYR A 315 -12.56 25.61 33.57
C TYR A 315 -11.75 25.45 34.87
N ALA A 316 -11.31 26.56 35.48
CA ALA A 316 -10.70 26.54 36.81
C ALA A 316 -11.70 26.06 37.89
N ASP A 317 -12.95 26.49 37.81
CA ASP A 317 -14.00 26.02 38.72
C ASP A 317 -14.29 24.53 38.53
N PHE A 318 -14.33 24.05 37.28
CA PHE A 318 -14.40 22.63 36.97
C PHE A 318 -13.25 21.84 37.59
N ILE A 319 -12.01 22.34 37.51
CA ILE A 319 -10.83 21.70 38.10
C ILE A 319 -10.94 21.71 39.64
N ASN A 320 -11.35 22.85 40.25
CA ASN A 320 -11.51 22.98 41.69
C ASN A 320 -12.50 21.95 42.26
N VAL A 321 -13.67 21.82 41.63
CA VAL A 321 -14.71 20.86 42.05
C VAL A 321 -14.26 19.41 41.75
N THR A 322 -13.60 19.17 40.65
CA THR A 322 -13.09 17.81 40.31
C THR A 322 -12.05 17.37 41.36
N ALA A 323 -11.19 18.28 41.83
CA ALA A 323 -10.14 17.95 42.81
C ALA A 323 -10.68 17.83 44.24
N ASN A 324 -11.52 18.75 44.68
CA ASN A 324 -11.92 18.93 46.05
C ASN A 324 -13.38 18.63 46.38
N GLY A 325 -14.28 18.59 45.35
CA GLY A 325 -15.71 18.38 45.51
C GLY A 325 -16.12 16.95 45.90
N ASN A 326 -17.30 16.81 46.44
CA ASN A 326 -17.92 15.50 46.68
C ASN A 326 -18.49 14.87 45.38
N ALA A 327 -19.03 13.67 45.47
CA ALA A 327 -19.54 12.93 44.27
C ALA A 327 -20.71 13.68 43.61
N GLN A 328 -21.63 14.24 44.38
CA GLN A 328 -22.79 14.96 43.84
C GLN A 328 -22.37 16.28 43.16
N GLU A 329 -21.41 17.01 43.71
CA GLU A 329 -20.86 18.22 43.09
C GLU A 329 -20.15 17.92 41.78
N ARG A 330 -19.38 16.82 41.73
CA ARG A 330 -18.71 16.36 40.49
C ARG A 330 -19.71 15.97 39.41
N GLU A 331 -20.79 15.25 39.77
CA GLU A 331 -21.82 14.86 38.80
C GLU A 331 -22.56 16.10 38.26
N ALA A 332 -22.77 17.12 39.07
CA ALA A 332 -23.41 18.37 38.68
C ALA A 332 -22.62 19.20 37.65
N LEU A 333 -21.32 18.92 37.46
CA LEU A 333 -20.47 19.54 36.43
C LEU A 333 -20.84 19.16 34.99
N TYR A 334 -21.58 18.07 34.80
CA TYR A 334 -21.85 17.50 33.47
C TYR A 334 -23.31 17.67 33.07
N HIS A 335 -23.53 17.90 31.78
CA HIS A 335 -24.85 17.77 31.17
C HIS A 335 -25.29 16.32 31.13
N THR A 336 -26.57 16.07 31.30
CA THR A 336 -27.19 14.78 31.15
C THR A 336 -27.82 14.71 29.76
N ILE A 337 -27.56 13.61 29.02
CA ILE A 337 -28.13 13.40 27.68
C ILE A 337 -28.41 11.91 27.47
N ASP A 338 -29.54 11.60 26.87
CA ASP A 338 -29.84 10.24 26.39
C ASP A 338 -29.75 10.20 24.86
N ILE A 339 -28.72 9.50 24.37
CA ILE A 339 -28.46 9.32 22.94
C ILE A 339 -28.62 7.85 22.50
N LYS A 340 -29.23 6.98 23.33
CA LYS A 340 -29.28 5.53 23.03
C LYS A 340 -29.85 5.24 21.66
N LYS A 341 -30.95 5.89 21.29
CA LYS A 341 -31.61 5.71 20.00
C LYS A 341 -30.77 6.23 18.84
N ASP A 342 -30.24 7.46 18.98
CA ASP A 342 -29.38 8.06 17.94
C ASP A 342 -28.08 7.27 17.76
N LEU A 343 -27.48 6.84 18.87
CA LEU A 343 -26.26 6.02 18.83
C LEU A 343 -26.50 4.69 18.11
N ALA A 344 -27.61 4.01 18.42
CA ALA A 344 -27.95 2.73 17.75
C ALA A 344 -28.09 2.92 16.24
N GLN A 345 -28.79 3.97 15.80
CA GLN A 345 -28.96 4.29 14.38
C GLN A 345 -27.61 4.58 13.70
N HIS A 346 -26.81 5.49 14.27
CA HIS A 346 -25.50 5.83 13.70
C HIS A 346 -24.52 4.66 13.70
N MET A 347 -24.58 3.76 14.68
CA MET A 347 -23.74 2.56 14.70
C MET A 347 -24.12 1.60 13.56
N GLU A 348 -25.39 1.49 13.19
CA GLU A 348 -25.80 0.73 11.99
C GLU A 348 -25.29 1.43 10.71
N ASP A 349 -25.44 2.74 10.60
CA ASP A 349 -24.93 3.51 9.47
C ASP A 349 -23.40 3.36 9.31
N LEU A 350 -22.65 3.37 10.42
CA LEU A 350 -21.21 3.12 10.42
C LEU A 350 -20.85 1.70 9.94
N LYS A 351 -21.64 0.68 10.29
CA LYS A 351 -21.42 -0.67 9.78
C LYS A 351 -21.58 -0.74 8.25
N THR A 352 -22.53 0.02 7.69
CA THR A 352 -22.75 0.07 6.22
C THR A 352 -21.59 0.75 5.46
N GLN A 353 -20.84 1.65 6.11
CA GLN A 353 -19.63 2.25 5.54
C GLN A 353 -18.49 1.23 5.38
N ARG A 354 -18.53 0.14 6.15
CA ARG A 354 -17.56 -0.93 6.05
C ARG A 354 -17.96 -1.87 4.90
N PRO A 355 -17.08 -2.11 3.91
CA PRO A 355 -17.29 -3.21 2.98
C PRO A 355 -17.47 -4.50 3.79
N GLU A 356 -18.45 -5.31 3.45
CA GLU A 356 -18.65 -6.59 4.12
C GLU A 356 -17.33 -7.35 4.24
N PRO A 357 -16.93 -7.79 5.43
CA PRO A 357 -15.66 -8.49 5.59
C PRO A 357 -15.75 -9.81 4.83
N MET A 358 -14.74 -10.08 4.01
CA MET A 358 -14.62 -11.40 3.37
C MET A 358 -14.77 -12.49 4.44
N THR A 359 -15.56 -13.51 4.14
CA THR A 359 -15.78 -14.65 5.04
C THR A 359 -14.45 -15.33 5.40
N LYS A 360 -14.43 -16.09 6.48
CA LYS A 360 -13.24 -16.89 6.86
C LYS A 360 -12.87 -17.87 5.75
N GLU A 361 -13.87 -18.44 5.08
CA GLU A 361 -13.70 -19.37 3.95
C GLU A 361 -13.04 -18.66 2.77
N THR A 362 -13.58 -17.50 2.33
CA THR A 362 -13.00 -16.69 1.24
C THR A 362 -11.53 -16.34 1.53
N LYS A 363 -11.23 -15.86 2.75
CA LYS A 363 -9.85 -15.57 3.17
C LYS A 363 -8.96 -16.80 3.14
N GLY A 364 -9.50 -17.97 3.54
CA GLY A 364 -8.81 -19.26 3.49
C GLY A 364 -8.44 -19.65 2.07
N VAL A 365 -9.40 -19.58 1.14
CA VAL A 365 -9.18 -19.88 -0.29
C VAL A 365 -8.19 -18.91 -0.92
N LEU A 366 -8.29 -17.60 -0.64
CA LEU A 366 -7.35 -16.59 -1.16
C LEU A 366 -5.93 -16.81 -0.63
N LYS A 367 -5.77 -17.22 0.63
CA LYS A 367 -4.46 -17.57 1.21
C LYS A 367 -3.85 -18.79 0.54
N LEU A 368 -4.65 -19.83 0.29
CA LEU A 368 -4.22 -21.02 -0.43
C LEU A 368 -3.83 -20.66 -1.86
N MET A 369 -4.63 -19.83 -2.53
CA MET A 369 -4.36 -19.39 -3.90
C MET A 369 -3.08 -18.55 -3.99
N PHE A 370 -2.86 -17.66 -3.01
CA PHE A 370 -1.60 -16.94 -2.87
C PHE A 370 -0.41 -17.90 -2.80
N LEU A 371 -0.47 -18.88 -1.89
CA LEU A 371 0.64 -19.81 -1.67
C LEU A 371 0.88 -20.68 -2.91
N THR A 372 -0.19 -21.17 -3.54
CA THR A 372 -0.12 -21.94 -4.78
C THR A 372 0.58 -21.16 -5.89
N MET A 373 0.14 -19.93 -6.14
CA MET A 373 0.73 -19.07 -7.17
C MET A 373 2.16 -18.65 -6.84
N PHE A 374 2.45 -18.39 -5.57
CA PHE A 374 3.78 -18.02 -5.10
C PHE A 374 4.79 -19.16 -5.32
N LEU A 375 4.46 -20.39 -4.93
CA LEU A 375 5.31 -21.56 -5.13
C LEU A 375 5.53 -21.87 -6.61
N ASP A 376 4.47 -21.75 -7.42
CA ASP A 376 4.53 -21.95 -8.86
C ASP A 376 5.45 -20.96 -9.55
N LEU A 377 5.36 -19.70 -9.17
CA LEU A 377 6.18 -18.62 -9.75
C LEU A 377 7.65 -18.68 -9.32
N ILE A 378 7.95 -19.18 -8.12
CA ILE A 378 9.33 -19.49 -7.72
C ILE A 378 9.89 -20.56 -8.66
N GLY A 379 9.17 -21.67 -8.86
CA GLY A 379 9.62 -22.76 -9.75
C GLY A 379 9.81 -22.31 -11.20
N PHE A 380 8.96 -21.40 -11.69
CA PHE A 380 9.08 -20.81 -13.02
C PHE A 380 10.33 -19.93 -13.18
N SER A 381 10.60 -19.06 -12.20
CA SER A 381 11.63 -18.01 -12.33
C SER A 381 13.01 -18.42 -11.81
N ILE A 382 13.13 -19.55 -11.12
CA ILE A 382 14.39 -20.05 -10.54
C ILE A 382 15.50 -20.25 -11.59
N ILE A 383 15.13 -20.54 -12.83
CA ILE A 383 16.09 -20.80 -13.94
C ILE A 383 16.72 -19.52 -14.51
N PHE A 384 16.09 -18.35 -14.34
CA PHE A 384 16.49 -17.12 -15.05
C PHE A 384 17.96 -16.70 -14.83
N PRO A 385 18.53 -16.71 -13.62
CA PRO A 385 19.92 -16.31 -13.43
C PRO A 385 20.92 -17.30 -14.06
N MET A 386 20.49 -18.52 -14.37
CA MET A 386 21.37 -19.58 -14.86
C MET A 386 21.33 -19.74 -16.38
N PHE A 387 20.44 -19.06 -17.12
CA PHE A 387 20.30 -19.25 -18.56
C PHE A 387 21.62 -19.21 -19.35
N PRO A 388 22.52 -18.22 -19.16
CA PRO A 388 23.78 -18.18 -19.90
C PRO A 388 24.69 -19.37 -19.59
N ALA A 389 24.78 -19.75 -18.31
CA ALA A 389 25.62 -20.88 -17.88
C ALA A 389 25.07 -22.23 -18.36
N LEU A 390 23.74 -22.40 -18.30
CA LEU A 390 23.04 -23.58 -18.76
C LEU A 390 23.20 -23.77 -20.28
N ALA A 391 23.04 -22.69 -21.06
CA ALA A 391 23.26 -22.73 -22.51
C ALA A 391 24.69 -23.11 -22.83
N LYS A 392 25.68 -22.51 -22.17
CA LYS A 392 27.10 -22.85 -22.36
C LYS A 392 27.41 -24.32 -22.03
N HIS A 393 26.79 -24.87 -20.99
CA HIS A 393 26.95 -26.25 -20.56
C HIS A 393 26.51 -27.23 -21.67
N TYR A 394 25.28 -27.13 -22.19
CA TYR A 394 24.78 -28.02 -23.21
C TYR A 394 25.50 -27.87 -24.54
N LEU A 395 25.98 -26.68 -24.88
CA LEU A 395 26.83 -26.49 -26.05
C LEU A 395 28.16 -27.23 -25.94
N ALA A 396 28.69 -27.37 -24.72
CA ALA A 396 29.95 -28.09 -24.47
C ALA A 396 29.78 -29.61 -24.35
N THR A 397 28.63 -30.07 -23.77
CA THR A 397 28.43 -31.48 -23.41
C THR A 397 27.55 -32.26 -24.36
N ASP A 398 26.69 -31.63 -25.16
CA ASP A 398 25.67 -32.27 -26.01
C ASP A 398 25.57 -31.59 -27.40
N ALA A 399 26.72 -31.16 -27.95
CA ALA A 399 26.80 -30.41 -29.21
C ALA A 399 26.20 -31.17 -30.42
N ASP A 400 26.16 -32.51 -30.39
CA ASP A 400 25.60 -33.35 -31.44
C ASP A 400 24.09 -33.52 -31.42
N ASN A 401 23.42 -32.94 -30.41
CA ASN A 401 21.99 -33.03 -30.22
C ASN A 401 21.19 -32.49 -31.42
N VAL A 402 20.19 -33.25 -31.87
CA VAL A 402 19.37 -32.93 -33.06
C VAL A 402 18.67 -31.57 -32.91
N PHE A 403 18.12 -31.25 -31.72
CA PHE A 403 17.46 -29.97 -31.48
C PHE A 403 18.45 -28.83 -31.44
N LEU A 404 19.65 -29.03 -30.86
CA LEU A 404 20.72 -28.06 -30.89
C LEU A 404 21.17 -27.80 -32.34
N LYS A 405 21.42 -28.83 -33.11
CA LYS A 405 21.77 -28.72 -34.54
C LYS A 405 20.67 -28.02 -35.34
N ALA A 406 19.39 -28.30 -35.08
CA ALA A 406 18.28 -27.62 -35.74
C ALA A 406 18.21 -26.13 -35.41
N ILE A 407 18.43 -25.75 -34.14
CA ILE A 407 18.49 -24.34 -33.72
C ILE A 407 19.69 -23.66 -34.37
N PHE A 408 20.87 -24.29 -34.40
CA PHE A 408 22.06 -23.72 -35.01
C PHE A 408 21.99 -23.66 -36.54
N SER A 409 21.33 -24.62 -37.23
CA SER A 409 21.05 -24.50 -38.64
C SER A 409 20.12 -23.34 -38.96
N LEU A 410 19.05 -23.14 -38.15
CA LEU A 410 18.20 -21.98 -38.29
C LEU A 410 18.97 -20.65 -38.03
N VAL A 411 19.91 -20.64 -37.09
CA VAL A 411 20.81 -19.52 -36.84
C VAL A 411 21.75 -19.31 -38.02
N GLY A 412 22.29 -20.39 -38.63
CA GLY A 412 23.14 -20.37 -39.82
C GLY A 412 22.39 -19.84 -41.05
N ASP A 413 21.15 -20.26 -41.26
CA ASP A 413 20.30 -19.79 -42.35
C ASP A 413 19.98 -18.28 -42.17
N LEU A 414 19.76 -17.83 -40.92
CA LEU A 414 19.62 -16.41 -40.60
C LEU A 414 20.91 -15.61 -40.83
N GLN A 415 22.11 -16.23 -40.63
CA GLN A 415 23.40 -15.60 -40.95
C GLN A 415 23.57 -15.37 -42.46
N THR A 416 23.19 -16.33 -43.29
CA THR A 416 23.24 -16.18 -44.76
C THR A 416 22.27 -15.10 -45.26
N PHE A 417 21.11 -14.94 -44.61
CA PHE A 417 20.15 -13.90 -44.89
C PHE A 417 20.59 -12.50 -44.46
N GLY A 418 21.51 -12.42 -43.51
CA GLY A 418 21.93 -11.16 -42.84
C GLY A 418 23.15 -10.45 -43.44
N GLY A 419 23.85 -11.04 -44.47
CA GLY A 419 25.09 -10.49 -45.05
C GLY A 419 26.32 -10.59 -44.14
N GLU A 420 27.51 -10.23 -44.64
CA GLU A 420 28.85 -10.37 -44.01
C GLU A 420 29.12 -9.48 -42.80
N GLY A 421 28.15 -9.14 -42.04
CA GLY A 421 28.28 -8.26 -40.85
C GLY A 421 27.75 -8.87 -39.55
N ALA A 422 27.33 -10.15 -39.54
CA ALA A 422 26.91 -10.78 -38.29
C ALA A 422 28.16 -11.09 -37.45
N LEU A 423 28.20 -10.50 -36.24
CA LEU A 423 29.22 -10.78 -35.23
C LEU A 423 29.23 -12.32 -34.97
N ALA A 424 30.14 -13.04 -35.59
CA ALA A 424 30.33 -14.49 -35.43
C ALA A 424 30.94 -14.85 -34.05
N ASN A 425 30.56 -14.11 -33.01
CA ASN A 425 31.01 -14.39 -31.66
C ASN A 425 30.13 -15.47 -31.03
N SER A 426 30.74 -16.49 -30.48
CA SER A 426 30.08 -17.58 -29.73
C SER A 426 29.11 -17.10 -28.64
N ALA A 427 29.39 -15.94 -28.01
CA ALA A 427 28.54 -15.32 -27.01
C ALA A 427 27.18 -14.88 -27.57
N SER A 428 27.14 -14.24 -28.74
CA SER A 428 25.89 -13.76 -29.36
C SER A 428 24.95 -14.90 -29.81
N SER A 429 25.49 -16.02 -30.24
CA SER A 429 24.72 -17.22 -30.59
C SER A 429 24.08 -17.88 -29.36
N ILE A 430 24.72 -17.79 -28.20
CA ILE A 430 24.20 -18.27 -26.91
C ILE A 430 22.95 -17.47 -26.50
N VAL A 431 22.91 -16.16 -26.77
CA VAL A 431 21.74 -15.29 -26.46
C VAL A 431 20.54 -15.72 -27.31
N LEU A 432 20.73 -15.97 -28.61
CA LEU A 432 19.66 -16.38 -29.51
C LEU A 432 19.11 -17.76 -29.13
N PHE A 433 19.99 -18.72 -28.83
CA PHE A 433 19.63 -20.01 -28.30
C PHE A 433 18.79 -19.93 -27.01
N GLY A 434 19.24 -19.17 -26.04
CA GLY A 434 18.49 -18.94 -24.80
C GLY A 434 17.15 -18.29 -25.05
N GLY A 435 17.06 -17.31 -26.00
CA GLY A 435 15.82 -16.66 -26.39
C GLY A 435 14.76 -17.63 -26.93
N ILE A 436 15.16 -18.57 -27.77
CA ILE A 436 14.27 -19.61 -28.29
C ILE A 436 13.79 -20.53 -27.17
N LEU A 437 14.69 -20.98 -26.29
CA LEU A 437 14.34 -21.83 -25.15
C LEU A 437 13.39 -21.14 -24.16
N GLY A 438 13.61 -19.85 -23.85
CA GLY A 438 12.73 -19.04 -22.98
C GLY A 438 11.36 -18.79 -23.61
N ALA A 439 11.34 -18.51 -24.92
CA ALA A 439 10.11 -18.28 -25.68
C ALA A 439 9.26 -19.56 -25.82
N LEU A 440 9.88 -20.74 -25.90
CA LEU A 440 9.16 -22.02 -26.00
C LEU A 440 8.19 -22.23 -24.84
N TYR A 441 8.65 -22.04 -23.61
CA TYR A 441 7.79 -22.15 -22.44
C TYR A 441 6.63 -21.14 -22.49
N SER A 442 6.93 -19.88 -22.78
CA SER A 442 5.93 -18.79 -22.83
C SER A 442 4.92 -19.00 -23.98
N LEU A 443 5.36 -19.53 -25.11
CA LEU A 443 4.50 -19.86 -26.26
C LEU A 443 3.51 -20.97 -25.89
N LEU A 444 3.99 -22.05 -25.30
CA LEU A 444 3.14 -23.18 -24.90
C LEU A 444 2.19 -22.76 -23.78
N GLN A 445 2.63 -21.94 -22.84
CA GLN A 445 1.76 -21.34 -21.82
C GLN A 445 0.68 -20.44 -22.43
N PHE A 446 1.03 -19.64 -23.43
CA PHE A 446 0.08 -18.75 -24.13
C PHE A 446 -1.05 -19.54 -24.78
N VAL A 447 -0.73 -20.66 -25.40
CA VAL A 447 -1.72 -21.57 -26.06
C VAL A 447 -2.52 -22.34 -24.99
N ALA A 448 -1.85 -22.88 -23.97
CA ALA A 448 -2.47 -23.75 -22.97
C ALA A 448 -3.34 -23.00 -21.94
N ALA A 449 -3.00 -21.77 -21.55
CA ALA A 449 -3.71 -21.05 -20.49
C ALA A 449 -5.21 -20.83 -20.78
N PRO A 450 -5.66 -20.44 -21.99
CA PRO A 450 -7.08 -20.37 -22.32
C PRO A 450 -7.77 -21.74 -22.29
N MET A 451 -7.07 -22.78 -22.72
CA MET A 451 -7.60 -24.16 -22.72
C MET A 451 -7.85 -24.66 -21.30
N TRP A 452 -6.86 -24.52 -20.41
CA TRP A 452 -7.00 -24.86 -18.99
C TRP A 452 -8.11 -24.07 -18.31
N GLY A 453 -8.23 -22.77 -18.62
CA GLY A 453 -9.35 -21.94 -18.16
C GLY A 453 -10.70 -22.50 -18.58
N ALA A 454 -10.88 -22.83 -19.86
CA ALA A 454 -12.12 -23.37 -20.40
C ALA A 454 -12.45 -24.78 -19.85
N ILE A 455 -11.43 -25.65 -19.68
CA ILE A 455 -11.60 -26.96 -19.05
C ILE A 455 -12.05 -26.79 -17.59
N SER A 456 -11.45 -25.84 -16.85
CA SER A 456 -11.80 -25.61 -15.46
C SER A 456 -13.21 -25.07 -15.26
N ASP A 457 -13.77 -24.37 -16.24
CA ASP A 457 -15.19 -23.95 -16.26
C ASP A 457 -16.16 -25.13 -16.43
N LYS A 458 -15.71 -26.23 -17.04
CA LYS A 458 -16.54 -27.44 -17.29
C LYS A 458 -16.39 -28.49 -16.19
N VAL A 459 -15.16 -28.78 -15.77
CA VAL A 459 -14.84 -29.90 -14.87
C VAL A 459 -14.81 -29.45 -13.39
N GLY A 460 -14.48 -28.19 -13.16
CA GLY A 460 -14.25 -27.62 -11.82
C GLY A 460 -12.83 -27.08 -11.68
N ARG A 461 -12.59 -26.23 -10.71
CA ARG A 461 -11.29 -25.54 -10.49
C ARG A 461 -10.25 -26.49 -9.91
N LYS A 462 -10.62 -27.23 -8.86
CA LYS A 462 -9.69 -28.10 -8.11
C LYS A 462 -9.10 -29.21 -8.98
N PRO A 463 -9.87 -30.02 -9.73
CA PRO A 463 -9.30 -31.11 -10.55
C PRO A 463 -8.28 -30.61 -11.56
N VAL A 464 -8.56 -29.46 -12.18
CA VAL A 464 -7.70 -28.88 -13.20
C VAL A 464 -6.41 -28.30 -12.59
N LEU A 465 -6.50 -27.65 -11.43
CA LEU A 465 -5.32 -27.22 -10.67
C LEU A 465 -4.43 -28.39 -10.26
N VAL A 466 -5.02 -29.50 -9.77
CA VAL A 466 -4.28 -30.70 -9.36
C VAL A 466 -3.50 -31.29 -10.55
N ILE A 467 -4.14 -31.46 -11.71
CA ILE A 467 -3.50 -32.00 -12.91
C ILE A 467 -2.38 -31.07 -13.41
N SER A 468 -2.66 -29.78 -13.46
CA SER A 468 -1.71 -28.77 -13.93
C SER A 468 -0.45 -28.71 -13.03
N ILE A 469 -0.62 -28.70 -11.70
CA ILE A 469 0.51 -28.68 -10.76
C ILE A 469 1.28 -30.01 -10.76
N LEU A 470 0.59 -31.14 -10.88
CA LEU A 470 1.25 -32.45 -11.05
C LEU A 470 2.13 -32.46 -12.29
N GLY A 471 1.61 -31.96 -13.43
CA GLY A 471 2.39 -31.86 -14.67
C GLY A 471 3.61 -30.93 -14.52
N LEU A 472 3.48 -29.83 -13.78
CA LEU A 472 4.62 -28.96 -13.45
C LEU A 472 5.66 -29.68 -12.59
N PHE A 473 5.22 -30.40 -11.55
CA PHE A 473 6.13 -31.21 -10.72
C PHE A 473 6.90 -32.22 -11.57
N LEU A 474 6.21 -32.95 -12.43
CA LEU A 474 6.85 -33.90 -13.35
C LEU A 474 7.84 -33.21 -14.32
N SER A 475 7.53 -32.03 -14.80
CA SER A 475 8.43 -31.22 -15.64
C SER A 475 9.74 -30.85 -14.93
N TYR A 476 9.68 -30.54 -13.62
CA TYR A 476 10.87 -30.32 -12.81
C TYR A 476 11.67 -31.61 -12.58
N GLY A 477 10.99 -32.75 -12.45
CA GLY A 477 11.64 -34.06 -12.43
C GLY A 477 12.43 -34.33 -13.70
N LEU A 478 11.84 -34.07 -14.87
CA LEU A 478 12.55 -34.19 -16.15
C LEU A 478 13.74 -33.23 -16.23
N TRP A 479 13.61 -32.04 -15.75
CA TRP A 479 14.71 -31.06 -15.69
C TRP A 479 15.82 -31.53 -14.74
N PHE A 480 15.49 -32.14 -13.58
CA PHE A 480 16.48 -32.70 -12.66
C PHE A 480 17.40 -33.74 -13.32
N PHE A 481 16.85 -34.64 -14.15
CA PHE A 481 17.56 -35.65 -14.88
C PHE A 481 17.96 -35.25 -16.30
N ALA A 482 18.00 -33.93 -16.60
CA ALA A 482 18.28 -33.45 -17.95
C ALA A 482 19.77 -33.47 -18.29
N GLY A 483 20.39 -34.66 -18.36
CA GLY A 483 21.73 -34.82 -18.86
C GLY A 483 21.86 -34.53 -20.36
N SER A 484 20.76 -34.55 -21.13
CA SER A 484 20.71 -34.12 -22.52
C SER A 484 19.84 -32.89 -22.73
N PHE A 485 20.15 -32.11 -23.76
CA PHE A 485 19.36 -30.92 -24.13
C PHE A 485 17.93 -31.31 -24.54
N THR A 486 17.73 -32.49 -25.16
CA THR A 486 16.39 -32.99 -25.48
C THR A 486 15.49 -33.12 -24.27
N LEU A 487 16.00 -33.66 -23.13
CA LEU A 487 15.23 -33.77 -21.89
C LEU A 487 14.93 -32.41 -21.27
N LEU A 488 15.86 -31.45 -21.37
CA LEU A 488 15.61 -30.08 -20.93
C LEU A 488 14.46 -29.44 -21.71
N ILE A 489 14.49 -29.51 -23.05
CA ILE A 489 13.42 -28.99 -23.91
C ILE A 489 12.09 -29.69 -23.59
N LEU A 490 12.07 -30.99 -23.43
CA LEU A 490 10.86 -31.74 -23.12
C LEU A 490 10.27 -31.33 -21.76
N GLY A 491 11.12 -31.17 -20.72
CA GLY A 491 10.71 -30.64 -19.42
C GLY A 491 10.14 -29.23 -19.53
N ARG A 492 10.79 -28.34 -20.29
CA ARG A 492 10.29 -26.97 -20.51
C ARG A 492 8.99 -26.96 -21.32
N ALA A 493 8.82 -27.82 -22.29
CA ALA A 493 7.59 -27.91 -23.06
C ALA A 493 6.41 -28.43 -22.23
N ILE A 494 6.61 -29.49 -21.45
CA ILE A 494 5.58 -30.01 -20.53
C ILE A 494 5.23 -28.94 -19.49
N GLY A 495 6.23 -28.28 -18.88
CA GLY A 495 6.01 -27.18 -17.93
C GLY A 495 5.19 -26.03 -18.53
N GLY A 496 5.49 -25.61 -19.76
CA GLY A 496 4.73 -24.59 -20.49
C GLY A 496 3.28 -25.01 -20.75
N LEU A 497 3.05 -26.24 -21.24
CA LEU A 497 1.71 -26.78 -21.47
C LEU A 497 0.88 -26.90 -20.17
N MET A 498 1.52 -27.23 -19.07
CA MET A 498 0.85 -27.39 -17.76
C MET A 498 0.69 -26.06 -16.97
N SER A 499 1.30 -24.96 -17.40
CA SER A 499 1.26 -23.69 -16.67
C SER A 499 0.00 -22.85 -16.93
N GLY A 500 -1.19 -23.45 -16.79
CA GLY A 500 -2.50 -22.76 -16.87
C GLY A 500 -2.95 -22.08 -15.58
N ASN A 501 -2.18 -22.23 -14.50
CA ASN A 501 -2.56 -21.89 -13.12
C ASN A 501 -2.99 -20.42 -12.92
N LEU A 502 -2.37 -19.47 -13.63
CA LEU A 502 -2.73 -18.04 -13.52
C LEU A 502 -4.16 -17.76 -14.02
N SER A 503 -4.60 -18.46 -15.09
CA SER A 503 -5.97 -18.33 -15.61
C SER A 503 -6.98 -18.89 -14.61
N ILE A 504 -6.68 -20.05 -14.04
CA ILE A 504 -7.55 -20.72 -13.04
C ILE A 504 -7.57 -19.90 -11.74
N ALA A 505 -6.42 -19.37 -11.27
CA ALA A 505 -6.34 -18.53 -10.09
C ALA A 505 -7.23 -17.28 -10.18
N SER A 506 -7.26 -16.66 -11.35
CA SER A 506 -8.11 -15.51 -11.61
C SER A 506 -9.60 -15.88 -11.57
N ALA A 507 -9.94 -17.08 -12.06
CA ALA A 507 -11.31 -17.59 -11.99
C ALA A 507 -11.72 -17.94 -10.55
N VAL A 508 -10.86 -18.60 -9.78
CA VAL A 508 -11.07 -18.88 -8.35
C VAL A 508 -11.35 -17.61 -7.56
N VAL A 509 -10.54 -16.56 -7.77
CA VAL A 509 -10.78 -15.27 -7.12
C VAL A 509 -12.16 -14.71 -7.48
N ALA A 510 -12.56 -14.81 -8.76
CA ALA A 510 -13.87 -14.35 -9.20
C ALA A 510 -15.02 -15.18 -8.60
N ASP A 511 -14.82 -16.49 -8.39
CA ASP A 511 -15.83 -17.40 -7.82
C ASP A 511 -16.05 -17.14 -6.31
N VAL A 512 -14.98 -16.76 -5.56
CA VAL A 512 -15.07 -16.62 -4.09
C VAL A 512 -15.17 -15.18 -3.60
N THR A 513 -15.10 -14.19 -4.49
CA THR A 513 -15.21 -12.76 -4.11
C THR A 513 -16.41 -12.12 -4.76
N ASP A 514 -17.12 -11.29 -3.97
CA ASP A 514 -18.13 -10.37 -4.49
C ASP A 514 -17.47 -9.24 -5.33
N GLN A 515 -18.28 -8.44 -6.00
CA GLN A 515 -17.83 -7.37 -6.89
C GLN A 515 -16.97 -6.33 -6.15
N LYS A 516 -17.31 -5.99 -4.90
CA LYS A 516 -16.61 -4.98 -4.08
C LYS A 516 -15.22 -5.48 -3.61
N ASN A 517 -15.08 -6.78 -3.35
CA ASN A 517 -13.86 -7.38 -2.84
C ASN A 517 -12.98 -8.03 -3.94
N ARG A 518 -13.47 -8.11 -5.19
CA ARG A 518 -12.76 -8.74 -6.32
C ARG A 518 -11.39 -8.11 -6.58
N SER A 519 -11.30 -6.78 -6.52
CA SER A 519 -10.03 -6.07 -6.69
C SER A 519 -8.99 -6.45 -5.62
N LYS A 520 -9.43 -6.61 -4.35
CA LYS A 520 -8.57 -7.07 -3.26
C LYS A 520 -8.10 -8.51 -3.47
N GLY A 521 -9.00 -9.39 -3.93
CA GLY A 521 -8.65 -10.76 -4.26
C GLY A 521 -7.64 -10.85 -5.40
N MET A 522 -7.82 -10.06 -6.47
CA MET A 522 -6.86 -10.01 -7.59
C MET A 522 -5.49 -9.45 -7.18
N ALA A 523 -5.45 -8.52 -6.22
CA ALA A 523 -4.20 -8.00 -5.68
C ALA A 523 -3.38 -9.09 -4.97
N VAL A 524 -4.01 -10.10 -4.38
CA VAL A 524 -3.32 -11.25 -3.75
C VAL A 524 -2.51 -12.02 -4.78
N ILE A 525 -3.05 -12.24 -5.98
CA ILE A 525 -2.32 -12.89 -7.10
C ILE A 525 -1.14 -12.01 -7.53
N GLY A 526 -1.34 -10.69 -7.62
CA GLY A 526 -0.27 -9.75 -7.99
C GLY A 526 0.90 -9.75 -7.00
N ILE A 527 0.61 -9.85 -5.69
CA ILE A 527 1.64 -9.94 -4.64
C ILE A 527 2.40 -11.27 -4.75
N ALA A 528 1.69 -12.39 -4.98
CA ALA A 528 2.33 -13.70 -5.19
C ALA A 528 3.28 -13.66 -6.38
N PHE A 529 2.87 -12.99 -7.46
CA PHE A 529 3.68 -12.80 -8.67
C PHE A 529 4.96 -12.01 -8.37
N ALA A 530 4.84 -10.86 -7.72
CA ALA A 530 5.98 -10.00 -7.37
C ALA A 530 6.99 -10.74 -6.47
N LEU A 531 6.52 -11.41 -5.42
CA LEU A 531 7.38 -12.13 -4.49
C LEU A 531 8.03 -13.36 -5.13
N GLY A 532 7.30 -14.10 -5.98
CA GLY A 532 7.83 -15.25 -6.70
C GLY A 532 8.97 -14.88 -7.65
N PHE A 533 8.84 -13.74 -8.35
CA PHE A 533 9.88 -13.22 -9.25
C PHE A 533 11.10 -12.61 -8.54
N ILE A 534 11.01 -12.35 -7.23
CA ILE A 534 12.15 -11.94 -6.40
C ILE A 534 12.86 -13.17 -5.84
N ILE A 535 12.08 -14.07 -5.21
CA ILE A 535 12.61 -15.21 -4.45
C ILE A 535 13.09 -16.32 -5.38
N GLY A 536 12.42 -16.54 -6.52
CA GLY A 536 12.81 -17.57 -7.47
C GLY A 536 14.24 -17.39 -8.01
N PRO A 537 14.58 -16.25 -8.63
CA PRO A 537 15.95 -16.00 -9.06
C PRO A 537 16.97 -16.00 -7.91
N ALA A 538 16.60 -15.53 -6.71
CA ALA A 538 17.46 -15.61 -5.54
C ALA A 538 17.83 -17.07 -5.20
N LEU A 539 16.82 -17.94 -5.14
CA LEU A 539 17.04 -19.38 -4.93
C LEU A 539 17.83 -20.03 -6.09
N GLY A 540 17.58 -19.59 -7.34
CA GLY A 540 18.32 -20.06 -8.50
C GLY A 540 19.83 -19.73 -8.42
N GLY A 541 20.17 -18.50 -8.03
CA GLY A 541 21.57 -18.12 -7.83
C GLY A 541 22.24 -18.86 -6.67
N ILE A 542 21.52 -19.07 -5.57
CA ILE A 542 22.01 -19.83 -4.41
C ILE A 542 22.19 -21.31 -4.79
N SER A 543 21.23 -21.90 -5.52
CA SER A 543 21.32 -23.30 -5.95
C SER A 543 22.54 -23.59 -6.84
N ALA A 544 22.97 -22.58 -7.62
CA ALA A 544 24.16 -22.72 -8.48
C ALA A 544 25.49 -22.82 -7.69
N LEU A 545 25.48 -22.56 -6.38
CA LEU A 545 26.64 -22.81 -5.49
C LEU A 545 26.78 -24.29 -5.12
N PHE A 546 25.75 -25.09 -5.34
CA PHE A 546 25.69 -26.51 -4.95
C PHE A 546 25.64 -27.38 -6.21
N ASP A 547 26.79 -27.77 -6.71
CA ASP A 547 26.91 -28.71 -7.84
C ASP A 547 26.82 -30.15 -7.32
N LEU A 548 25.68 -30.80 -7.58
CA LEU A 548 25.44 -32.16 -7.14
C LEU A 548 26.41 -33.16 -7.78
N THR A 549 26.97 -32.86 -8.95
CA THR A 549 27.88 -33.77 -9.66
C THR A 549 29.27 -33.84 -9.00
N VAL A 550 29.63 -32.80 -8.22
CA VAL A 550 30.86 -32.78 -7.42
C VAL A 550 30.71 -33.61 -6.16
N TYR A 551 29.55 -33.58 -5.50
CA TYR A 551 29.29 -34.31 -4.26
C TYR A 551 28.89 -35.76 -4.48
N TYR A 552 28.19 -36.03 -5.59
CA TYR A 552 27.66 -37.35 -5.95
C TYR A 552 27.92 -37.63 -7.43
N PRO A 553 29.16 -37.92 -7.85
CA PRO A 553 29.54 -38.15 -9.24
C PRO A 553 28.77 -39.29 -9.90
N GLU A 554 28.37 -40.30 -9.13
CA GLU A 554 27.57 -41.42 -9.58
C GLU A 554 26.21 -41.05 -10.15
N LEU A 555 25.68 -39.86 -9.81
CA LEU A 555 24.40 -39.40 -10.32
C LEU A 555 24.47 -38.88 -11.76
N ILE A 556 25.66 -38.62 -12.30
CA ILE A 556 25.87 -38.19 -13.69
C ILE A 556 25.35 -39.23 -14.66
N GLN A 557 25.51 -40.53 -14.39
CA GLN A 557 24.98 -41.60 -15.21
C GLN A 557 23.46 -41.58 -15.40
N TYR A 558 22.73 -40.95 -14.42
CA TYR A 558 21.28 -40.80 -14.48
C TYR A 558 20.85 -39.46 -15.10
N GLY A 559 21.80 -38.66 -15.60
CA GLY A 559 21.55 -37.39 -16.25
C GLY A 559 21.52 -36.16 -15.29
N VAL A 560 22.01 -36.34 -14.07
CA VAL A 560 22.20 -35.19 -13.17
C VAL A 560 23.35 -34.33 -13.68
N ASN A 561 23.15 -33.00 -13.67
CA ASN A 561 24.08 -32.02 -14.19
C ASN A 561 24.31 -30.87 -13.13
N PRO A 562 25.25 -29.98 -13.34
CA PRO A 562 25.57 -28.91 -12.38
C PRO A 562 24.39 -27.99 -11.97
N PHE A 563 23.32 -27.97 -12.79
CA PHE A 563 22.12 -27.14 -12.55
C PHE A 563 20.94 -27.91 -11.96
N SER A 564 21.11 -29.22 -11.71
CA SER A 564 20.04 -30.07 -11.19
C SER A 564 19.56 -29.68 -9.80
N MET A 565 20.39 -29.01 -8.98
CA MET A 565 19.98 -28.52 -7.66
C MET A 565 18.81 -27.52 -7.75
N ALA A 566 18.80 -26.65 -8.75
CA ALA A 566 17.68 -25.72 -8.98
C ALA A 566 16.38 -26.46 -9.34
N ALA A 567 16.50 -27.48 -10.19
CA ALA A 567 15.38 -28.35 -10.54
C ALA A 567 14.85 -29.14 -9.34
N LEU A 568 15.73 -29.61 -8.46
CA LEU A 568 15.37 -30.29 -7.22
C LEU A 568 14.55 -29.36 -6.29
N ILE A 569 15.03 -28.14 -6.08
CA ILE A 569 14.31 -27.13 -5.27
C ILE A 569 12.94 -26.85 -5.88
N ALA A 570 12.87 -26.60 -7.20
CA ALA A 570 11.61 -26.38 -7.90
C ALA A 570 10.66 -27.58 -7.80
N GLY A 571 11.20 -28.80 -7.92
CA GLY A 571 10.45 -30.05 -7.76
C GLY A 571 9.89 -30.24 -6.36
N VAL A 572 10.69 -29.99 -5.31
CA VAL A 572 10.22 -30.05 -3.91
C VAL A 572 9.12 -29.02 -3.65
N LEU A 573 9.28 -27.78 -4.12
CA LEU A 573 8.24 -26.76 -4.01
C LEU A 573 6.98 -27.12 -4.81
N GLY A 574 7.15 -27.71 -6.01
CA GLY A 574 6.05 -28.21 -6.83
C GLY A 574 5.30 -29.37 -6.16
N LEU A 575 6.01 -30.31 -5.55
CA LEU A 575 5.40 -31.41 -4.77
C LEU A 575 4.64 -30.88 -3.54
N LEU A 576 5.23 -29.95 -2.80
CA LEU A 576 4.54 -29.30 -1.67
C LEU A 576 3.27 -28.57 -2.13
N ASN A 577 3.33 -27.88 -3.28
CA ASN A 577 2.17 -27.22 -3.86
C ASN A 577 1.10 -28.23 -4.29
N PHE A 578 1.49 -29.33 -4.91
CA PHE A 578 0.59 -30.42 -5.30
C PHE A 578 -0.15 -31.00 -4.08
N ILE A 579 0.58 -31.35 -3.03
CA ILE A 579 0.00 -31.88 -1.77
C ILE A 579 -0.94 -30.85 -1.14
N LEU A 580 -0.55 -29.58 -1.10
CA LEU A 580 -1.35 -28.49 -0.56
C LEU A 580 -2.69 -28.36 -1.29
N VAL A 581 -2.66 -28.32 -2.63
CA VAL A 581 -3.88 -28.18 -3.42
C VAL A 581 -4.75 -29.42 -3.34
N LEU A 582 -4.15 -30.61 -3.40
CA LEU A 582 -4.85 -31.88 -3.29
C LEU A 582 -5.63 -31.99 -1.97
N THR A 583 -4.98 -31.63 -0.85
CA THR A 583 -5.51 -31.87 0.50
C THR A 583 -6.34 -30.70 1.05
N LYS A 584 -5.94 -29.45 0.81
CA LYS A 584 -6.51 -28.26 1.46
C LYS A 584 -7.35 -27.39 0.55
N PHE A 585 -7.17 -27.44 -0.76
CA PHE A 585 -7.90 -26.56 -1.66
C PHE A 585 -9.35 -27.06 -1.86
N PRO A 586 -10.39 -26.23 -1.56
CA PRO A 586 -11.77 -26.61 -1.82
C PRO A 586 -12.14 -26.41 -3.29
N GLU A 587 -13.16 -27.13 -3.77
CA GLU A 587 -13.76 -26.78 -5.06
C GLU A 587 -14.54 -25.47 -4.94
N THR A 588 -14.27 -24.51 -5.81
CA THR A 588 -14.88 -23.18 -5.78
C THR A 588 -15.99 -22.97 -6.81
N LEU A 589 -16.08 -23.85 -7.82
CA LEU A 589 -17.12 -23.78 -8.83
C LEU A 589 -18.24 -24.80 -8.52
N PRO A 590 -19.44 -24.36 -8.10
CA PRO A 590 -20.58 -25.21 -7.83
C PRO A 590 -20.97 -26.07 -9.06
N VAL A 591 -21.44 -27.29 -8.80
CA VAL A 591 -21.76 -28.28 -9.88
C VAL A 591 -22.85 -27.76 -10.83
N ASP A 592 -23.83 -27.03 -10.30
CA ASP A 592 -24.94 -26.42 -11.04
C ASP A 592 -24.50 -25.31 -12.01
N LYS A 593 -23.34 -24.69 -11.77
CA LYS A 593 -22.75 -23.63 -12.61
C LYS A 593 -21.75 -24.16 -13.65
N ARG A 594 -21.35 -25.44 -13.58
CA ARG A 594 -20.41 -26.04 -14.51
C ARG A 594 -20.99 -26.14 -15.90
N GLY A 595 -20.30 -25.62 -16.91
CA GLY A 595 -20.73 -25.66 -18.31
C GLY A 595 -21.93 -24.80 -18.68
N LYS A 596 -22.55 -24.08 -17.71
CA LYS A 596 -23.74 -23.24 -17.93
C LYS A 596 -23.45 -21.75 -17.95
N GLY A 597 -22.21 -21.34 -18.18
CA GLY A 597 -21.84 -19.93 -18.18
C GLY A 597 -22.55 -19.13 -19.27
N GLU A 598 -23.72 -18.60 -18.98
CA GLU A 598 -24.33 -17.51 -19.75
C GLU A 598 -23.40 -16.30 -19.68
N GLY A 599 -22.72 -16.00 -20.79
CA GLY A 599 -21.92 -14.80 -20.97
C GLY A 599 -20.39 -14.95 -21.00
N LEU A 600 -19.78 -16.06 -20.61
CA LEU A 600 -18.34 -16.31 -20.74
C LEU A 600 -18.05 -17.29 -21.86
N HIS A 601 -18.22 -16.88 -23.12
CA HIS A 601 -17.54 -17.51 -24.26
C HIS A 601 -16.01 -17.26 -24.13
N ARG A 602 -15.35 -17.93 -23.16
CA ARG A 602 -13.91 -18.12 -23.19
C ARG A 602 -13.62 -19.01 -24.39
N THR A 603 -13.36 -18.39 -25.52
CA THR A 603 -12.94 -19.13 -26.71
C THR A 603 -11.55 -19.66 -26.46
N ALA A 604 -11.37 -20.96 -26.62
CA ALA A 604 -10.05 -21.60 -26.67
C ALA A 604 -9.16 -21.11 -27.83
N ASN A 605 -9.67 -20.22 -28.68
CA ASN A 605 -8.96 -19.64 -29.81
C ASN A 605 -8.15 -18.39 -29.37
N PRO A 606 -6.81 -18.48 -29.30
CA PRO A 606 -5.94 -17.38 -28.88
C PRO A 606 -5.98 -16.17 -29.86
N PHE A 607 -6.37 -16.39 -31.14
CA PHE A 607 -6.45 -15.30 -32.13
C PHE A 607 -7.61 -14.33 -31.89
N LYS A 608 -8.61 -14.73 -31.11
CA LYS A 608 -9.69 -13.78 -30.70
C LYS A 608 -9.22 -12.67 -29.73
N LEU A 609 -8.00 -12.76 -29.20
CA LEU A 609 -7.37 -11.70 -28.42
C LEU A 609 -7.21 -10.38 -29.18
N PHE A 610 -7.16 -10.43 -30.50
CA PHE A 610 -7.07 -9.24 -31.35
C PHE A 610 -8.45 -8.65 -31.72
N GLN A 611 -9.52 -9.31 -31.34
CA GLN A 611 -10.87 -8.77 -31.53
C GLN A 611 -11.10 -7.59 -30.58
N GLY A 612 -11.29 -6.39 -31.11
CA GLY A 612 -11.54 -5.20 -30.31
C GLY A 612 -12.77 -5.33 -29.41
N LEU A 613 -12.67 -4.79 -28.22
CA LEU A 613 -13.80 -4.68 -27.29
C LEU A 613 -14.50 -3.32 -27.54
N PRO A 614 -15.84 -3.25 -27.42
CA PRO A 614 -16.62 -2.04 -27.72
C PRO A 614 -16.51 -0.97 -26.60
N PHE A 615 -15.42 -0.98 -25.81
CA PHE A 615 -15.24 -0.05 -24.68
C PHE A 615 -14.17 0.98 -25.02
N PRO A 616 -14.50 2.30 -24.99
CA PRO A 616 -13.52 3.35 -25.24
C PRO A 616 -12.34 3.27 -24.28
N GLY A 617 -11.12 3.32 -24.80
CA GLY A 617 -9.88 3.25 -24.02
C GLY A 617 -9.32 1.85 -23.77
N VAL A 618 -10.14 0.78 -23.67
CA VAL A 618 -9.67 -0.58 -23.38
C VAL A 618 -8.71 -1.09 -24.43
N ASN A 619 -9.07 -1.04 -25.69
CA ASN A 619 -8.23 -1.58 -26.77
C ASN A 619 -6.88 -0.85 -26.86
N LYS A 620 -6.89 0.46 -26.70
CA LYS A 620 -5.67 1.27 -26.71
C LYS A 620 -4.77 0.98 -25.52
N THR A 621 -5.34 0.75 -24.33
CA THR A 621 -4.62 0.35 -23.13
C THR A 621 -4.05 -1.06 -23.27
N ASN A 622 -4.82 -2.00 -23.85
CA ASN A 622 -4.40 -3.36 -24.13
C ASN A 622 -3.19 -3.41 -25.09
N MET A 623 -3.23 -2.61 -26.15
CA MET A 623 -2.11 -2.51 -27.10
C MET A 623 -0.90 -1.81 -26.50
N ALA A 624 -1.09 -0.75 -25.70
CA ALA A 624 0.00 -0.10 -24.98
C ALA A 624 0.70 -1.11 -24.04
N TYR A 625 -0.06 -1.92 -23.34
CA TYR A 625 0.49 -2.98 -22.49
C TYR A 625 1.24 -4.05 -23.28
N PHE A 626 0.70 -4.48 -24.42
CA PHE A 626 1.34 -5.45 -25.29
C PHE A 626 2.72 -4.98 -25.75
N PHE A 627 2.83 -3.77 -26.30
CA PHE A 627 4.12 -3.22 -26.73
C PHE A 627 5.09 -3.01 -25.57
N PHE A 628 4.58 -2.51 -24.43
CA PHE A 628 5.39 -2.36 -23.21
C PHE A 628 5.96 -3.71 -22.74
N ILE A 629 5.10 -4.74 -22.59
CA ILE A 629 5.53 -6.06 -22.12
C ILE A 629 6.47 -6.74 -23.14
N THR A 630 6.29 -6.54 -24.42
CA THR A 630 7.21 -7.06 -25.46
C THR A 630 8.61 -6.49 -25.26
N ALA A 631 8.75 -5.18 -25.10
CA ALA A 631 10.04 -4.54 -24.84
C ALA A 631 10.63 -4.96 -23.48
N PHE A 632 9.81 -4.98 -22.43
CA PHE A 632 10.22 -5.34 -21.08
C PHE A 632 10.67 -6.80 -20.96
N ALA A 633 9.90 -7.76 -21.49
CA ALA A 633 10.25 -9.17 -21.45
C ALA A 633 11.50 -9.49 -22.28
N GLY A 634 11.68 -8.80 -23.40
CA GLY A 634 12.90 -8.92 -24.20
C GLY A 634 14.14 -8.45 -23.43
N MET A 635 14.04 -7.31 -22.75
CA MET A 635 15.11 -6.82 -21.89
C MET A 635 15.35 -7.76 -20.69
N GLU A 636 14.29 -8.14 -19.97
CA GLU A 636 14.36 -9.01 -18.79
C GLU A 636 15.12 -10.30 -19.11
N PHE A 637 14.85 -10.87 -20.27
CA PHE A 637 15.51 -12.07 -20.74
C PHE A 637 16.99 -11.82 -21.09
N THR A 638 17.30 -10.78 -21.87
CA THR A 638 18.68 -10.51 -22.34
C THR A 638 19.59 -9.93 -21.23
N LEU A 639 19.02 -9.46 -20.13
CA LEU A 639 19.77 -8.83 -19.04
C LEU A 639 20.88 -9.71 -18.45
N THR A 640 20.58 -11.00 -18.23
CA THR A 640 21.57 -11.94 -17.68
C THR A 640 22.75 -12.17 -18.64
N PHE A 641 22.48 -12.14 -19.94
CA PHE A 641 23.53 -12.29 -20.95
C PHE A 641 24.42 -11.04 -21.02
N VAL A 642 23.84 -9.83 -20.96
CA VAL A 642 24.61 -8.57 -20.88
C VAL A 642 25.52 -8.56 -19.65
N ALA A 643 24.98 -9.00 -18.51
CA ALA A 643 25.73 -9.03 -17.27
C ALA A 643 26.90 -10.03 -17.30
N VAL A 644 26.71 -11.19 -17.90
CA VAL A 644 27.77 -12.18 -18.09
C VAL A 644 28.77 -11.71 -19.11
N GLU A 645 28.33 -11.16 -20.26
CA GLU A 645 29.24 -10.71 -21.33
C GLU A 645 30.14 -9.55 -20.89
N ARG A 646 29.62 -8.56 -20.19
CA ARG A 646 30.35 -7.33 -19.85
C ARG A 646 31.05 -7.35 -18.50
N PHE A 647 30.48 -8.05 -17.53
CA PHE A 647 30.93 -8.00 -16.14
C PHE A 647 31.32 -9.38 -15.60
N MET A 648 31.26 -10.42 -16.42
CA MET A 648 31.59 -11.81 -16.03
C MET A 648 30.75 -12.28 -14.83
N PHE A 649 29.48 -11.88 -14.76
CA PHE A 649 28.59 -12.19 -13.64
C PHE A 649 28.36 -13.72 -13.55
N THR A 650 28.47 -14.21 -12.33
CA THR A 650 28.05 -15.58 -11.97
C THR A 650 26.51 -15.67 -11.86
N PRO A 651 25.95 -16.88 -11.83
CA PRO A 651 24.51 -17.04 -11.55
C PRO A 651 24.07 -16.36 -10.24
N LEU A 652 24.93 -16.34 -9.22
CA LEU A 652 24.66 -15.65 -7.95
C LEU A 652 24.62 -14.12 -8.12
N ASP A 653 25.49 -13.56 -8.94
CA ASP A 653 25.50 -12.11 -9.20
C ASP A 653 24.26 -11.71 -10.03
N ASN A 654 23.87 -12.53 -10.99
CA ASN A 654 22.61 -12.38 -11.70
C ASN A 654 21.39 -12.42 -10.73
N ALA A 655 21.40 -13.34 -9.76
CA ALA A 655 20.36 -13.40 -8.74
C ALA A 655 20.29 -12.10 -7.91
N LYS A 656 21.45 -11.52 -7.52
CA LYS A 656 21.50 -10.22 -6.80
C LYS A 656 20.86 -9.10 -7.61
N MET A 657 21.02 -9.08 -8.95
CA MET A 657 20.34 -8.12 -9.82
C MET A 657 18.81 -8.25 -9.75
N PHE A 658 18.29 -9.46 -9.83
CA PHE A 658 16.83 -9.69 -9.74
C PHE A 658 16.28 -9.33 -8.37
N VAL A 659 17.00 -9.63 -7.29
CA VAL A 659 16.64 -9.21 -5.92
C VAL A 659 16.59 -7.68 -5.82
N PHE A 660 17.59 -6.99 -6.40
CA PHE A 660 17.62 -5.52 -6.43
C PHE A 660 16.43 -4.94 -7.20
N ILE A 661 16.12 -5.46 -8.39
CA ILE A 661 14.96 -5.04 -9.19
C ILE A 661 13.67 -5.26 -8.40
N GLY A 662 13.49 -6.46 -7.85
CA GLY A 662 12.31 -6.84 -7.09
C GLY A 662 12.09 -6.00 -5.85
N PHE A 663 13.17 -5.68 -5.12
CA PHE A 663 13.14 -4.78 -3.97
C PHE A 663 12.59 -3.39 -4.35
N TRP A 664 13.11 -2.76 -5.41
CA TRP A 664 12.63 -1.45 -5.85
C TRP A 664 11.21 -1.48 -6.41
N ILE A 665 10.82 -2.56 -7.12
CA ILE A 665 9.44 -2.76 -7.57
C ILE A 665 8.50 -2.80 -6.35
N ALA A 666 8.79 -3.60 -5.34
CA ALA A 666 7.99 -3.72 -4.13
C ALA A 666 7.87 -2.39 -3.37
N MET A 667 9.01 -1.65 -3.26
CA MET A 667 9.09 -0.34 -2.65
C MET A 667 8.16 0.68 -3.33
N VAL A 668 8.27 0.78 -4.64
CA VAL A 668 7.52 1.78 -5.43
C VAL A 668 6.04 1.42 -5.52
N GLN A 669 5.70 0.15 -5.76
CA GLN A 669 4.30 -0.30 -5.79
C GLN A 669 3.60 -0.14 -4.43
N GLY A 670 4.21 -0.64 -3.36
CA GLY A 670 3.64 -0.58 -2.01
C GLY A 670 3.62 0.82 -1.40
N GLY A 671 4.65 1.63 -1.69
CA GLY A 671 4.84 2.97 -1.15
C GLY A 671 4.19 4.07 -1.98
N TYR A 672 4.62 4.24 -3.21
CA TYR A 672 4.24 5.38 -4.07
C TYR A 672 2.97 5.13 -4.87
N VAL A 673 2.91 4.05 -5.65
CA VAL A 673 1.79 3.80 -6.58
C VAL A 673 0.48 3.65 -5.80
N ARG A 674 0.45 2.80 -4.79
CA ARG A 674 -0.75 2.56 -3.98
C ARG A 674 -1.34 3.83 -3.37
N ARG A 675 -0.50 4.82 -3.00
CA ARG A 675 -0.94 6.05 -2.33
C ARG A 675 -1.27 7.18 -3.28
N LYS A 676 -0.65 7.21 -4.45
CA LYS A 676 -0.68 8.36 -5.35
C LYS A 676 -1.42 8.11 -6.66
N ALA A 677 -1.75 6.87 -7.01
CA ALA A 677 -2.43 6.58 -8.28
C ALA A 677 -3.76 7.33 -8.41
N HIS A 678 -4.56 7.40 -7.33
CA HIS A 678 -5.85 8.09 -7.35
C HIS A 678 -5.73 9.64 -7.43
N THR A 679 -4.68 10.22 -6.84
CA THR A 679 -4.49 11.68 -6.83
C THR A 679 -3.75 12.20 -8.06
N VAL A 680 -2.81 11.44 -8.61
CA VAL A 680 -2.05 11.78 -9.82
C VAL A 680 -2.82 11.39 -11.08
N GLY A 681 -3.66 10.35 -10.97
CA GLY A 681 -4.34 9.67 -12.07
C GLY A 681 -3.48 8.55 -12.67
N GLU A 682 -4.10 7.40 -12.93
CA GLU A 682 -3.42 6.18 -13.39
C GLU A 682 -2.70 6.41 -14.74
N ALA A 683 -3.32 7.13 -15.66
CA ALA A 683 -2.72 7.41 -16.96
C ALA A 683 -1.45 8.29 -16.85
N LYS A 684 -1.48 9.34 -16.01
CA LYS A 684 -0.30 10.19 -15.76
C LYS A 684 0.81 9.41 -15.07
N MET A 685 0.47 8.54 -14.12
CA MET A 685 1.44 7.71 -13.42
C MET A 685 2.06 6.66 -14.35
N ALA A 686 1.29 6.02 -15.22
CA ALA A 686 1.82 5.13 -16.25
C ALA A 686 2.77 5.87 -17.22
N LEU A 687 2.44 7.10 -17.62
CA LEU A 687 3.34 7.94 -18.41
C LEU A 687 4.67 8.22 -17.71
N GLN A 688 4.64 8.60 -16.43
CA GLN A 688 5.86 8.81 -15.64
C GLN A 688 6.72 7.55 -15.59
N GLY A 689 6.07 6.38 -15.43
CA GLY A 689 6.76 5.09 -15.45
C GLY A 689 7.41 4.78 -16.79
N LEU A 690 6.70 4.98 -17.90
CA LEU A 690 7.25 4.77 -19.25
C LEU A 690 8.42 5.72 -19.56
N VAL A 691 8.32 6.99 -19.15
CA VAL A 691 9.43 7.95 -19.26
C VAL A 691 10.66 7.49 -18.44
N ALA A 692 10.47 6.93 -17.24
CA ALA A 692 11.58 6.44 -16.43
C ALA A 692 12.26 5.19 -17.03
N ILE A 693 11.53 4.34 -17.76
CA ILE A 693 12.09 3.12 -18.37
C ILE A 693 13.08 3.44 -19.50
N ILE A 694 12.84 4.49 -20.27
CA ILE A 694 13.69 4.86 -21.42
C ILE A 694 15.16 5.07 -20.99
N PRO A 695 15.49 5.99 -20.07
CA PRO A 695 16.86 6.13 -19.59
C PRO A 695 17.37 4.85 -18.90
N GLY A 696 16.50 4.08 -18.23
CA GLY A 696 16.87 2.79 -17.64
C GLY A 696 17.44 1.82 -18.68
N LEU A 697 16.73 1.63 -19.80
CA LEU A 697 17.18 0.79 -20.90
C LEU A 697 18.48 1.28 -21.54
N LEU A 698 18.61 2.58 -21.78
CA LEU A 698 19.83 3.17 -22.35
C LEU A 698 21.01 2.97 -21.42
N LEU A 699 20.84 3.23 -20.11
CA LEU A 699 21.91 3.04 -19.12
C LEU A 699 22.37 1.59 -19.06
N ILE A 700 21.44 0.61 -19.08
CA ILE A 700 21.79 -0.83 -19.11
C ILE A 700 22.51 -1.16 -20.43
N GLY A 701 21.98 -0.74 -21.56
CA GLY A 701 22.51 -1.04 -22.89
C GLY A 701 23.92 -0.47 -23.14
N TYR A 702 24.28 0.62 -22.51
CA TYR A 702 25.59 1.28 -22.65
C TYR A 702 26.45 1.22 -21.38
N SER A 703 26.06 0.39 -20.37
CA SER A 703 26.81 0.24 -19.14
C SER A 703 28.22 -0.32 -19.40
N SER A 704 29.24 0.41 -18.97
CA SER A 704 30.65 -0.03 -18.93
C SER A 704 31.14 -0.32 -17.50
N GLN A 705 30.34 0.02 -16.50
CA GLN A 705 30.63 -0.15 -15.08
C GLN A 705 29.42 -0.71 -14.33
N ILE A 706 29.66 -1.51 -13.30
CA ILE A 706 28.60 -2.20 -12.52
C ILE A 706 27.64 -1.21 -11.89
N TRP A 707 28.11 -0.09 -11.35
CA TRP A 707 27.22 0.91 -10.72
C TRP A 707 26.26 1.54 -11.75
N LEU A 708 26.70 1.72 -13.02
CA LEU A 708 25.86 2.25 -14.09
C LEU A 708 24.77 1.25 -14.50
N LEU A 709 25.11 -0.05 -14.49
CA LEU A 709 24.12 -1.13 -14.66
C LEU A 709 23.04 -1.04 -13.59
N TYR A 710 23.42 -1.02 -12.30
CA TYR A 710 22.46 -0.95 -11.19
C TYR A 710 21.64 0.34 -11.19
N PHE A 711 22.24 1.46 -11.63
CA PHE A 711 21.50 2.72 -11.79
C PHE A 711 20.44 2.63 -12.90
N GLY A 712 20.76 1.98 -14.02
CA GLY A 712 19.80 1.66 -15.07
C GLY A 712 18.68 0.72 -14.58
N LEU A 713 19.04 -0.32 -13.81
CA LEU A 713 18.08 -1.24 -13.19
C LEU A 713 17.13 -0.54 -12.20
N PHE A 714 17.62 0.47 -11.48
CA PHE A 714 16.79 1.29 -10.61
C PHE A 714 15.68 2.01 -11.40
N PHE A 715 16.02 2.71 -12.48
CA PHE A 715 15.03 3.39 -13.33
C PHE A 715 14.03 2.43 -13.96
N LEU A 716 14.51 1.27 -14.40
CA LEU A 716 13.68 0.22 -14.95
C LEU A 716 12.68 -0.31 -13.91
N ALA A 717 13.15 -0.61 -12.70
CA ALA A 717 12.32 -1.12 -11.60
C ALA A 717 11.25 -0.09 -11.17
N VAL A 718 11.65 1.18 -11.01
CA VAL A 718 10.73 2.28 -10.69
C VAL A 718 9.66 2.43 -11.77
N GLY A 719 10.08 2.44 -13.03
CA GLY A 719 9.18 2.60 -14.16
C GLY A 719 8.18 1.44 -14.29
N SER A 720 8.66 0.20 -14.26
CA SER A 720 7.78 -0.99 -14.38
C SER A 720 6.81 -1.12 -13.20
N ALA A 721 7.24 -0.76 -12.00
CA ALA A 721 6.40 -0.71 -10.81
C ALA A 721 5.20 0.25 -10.94
N MET A 722 5.32 1.29 -11.75
CA MET A 722 4.25 2.26 -12.03
C MET A 722 3.38 1.81 -13.20
N VAL A 723 3.98 1.31 -14.30
CA VAL A 723 3.26 1.02 -15.55
C VAL A 723 2.26 -0.13 -15.41
N ILE A 724 2.71 -1.29 -14.91
CA ILE A 724 1.90 -2.52 -14.89
C ILE A 724 0.61 -2.36 -14.08
N PRO A 725 0.63 -1.90 -12.80
CA PRO A 725 -0.60 -1.78 -12.03
C PRO A 725 -1.51 -0.66 -12.55
N CYS A 726 -0.95 0.44 -13.07
CA CYS A 726 -1.75 1.55 -13.59
C CYS A 726 -2.49 1.17 -14.88
N LEU A 727 -1.84 0.47 -15.83
CA LEU A 727 -2.51 -0.01 -17.04
C LEU A 727 -3.57 -1.07 -16.71
N THR A 728 -3.31 -1.95 -15.73
CA THR A 728 -4.30 -2.92 -15.24
C THR A 728 -5.52 -2.21 -14.66
N SER A 729 -5.31 -1.16 -13.84
CA SER A 729 -6.37 -0.34 -13.27
C SER A 729 -7.19 0.37 -14.35
N LEU A 730 -6.53 0.97 -15.36
CA LEU A 730 -7.19 1.65 -16.47
C LEU A 730 -8.12 0.74 -17.28
N VAL A 731 -7.69 -0.50 -17.58
CA VAL A 731 -8.57 -1.47 -18.25
C VAL A 731 -9.81 -1.77 -17.42
N SER A 732 -9.67 -1.91 -16.11
CA SER A 732 -10.80 -2.11 -15.20
C SER A 732 -11.73 -0.90 -15.16
N LEU A 733 -11.19 0.32 -15.13
CA LEU A 733 -11.94 1.58 -15.08
C LEU A 733 -12.71 1.88 -16.38
N TYR A 734 -12.15 1.48 -17.54
CA TYR A 734 -12.82 1.65 -18.83
C TYR A 734 -13.86 0.57 -19.15
N SER A 735 -13.92 -0.51 -18.36
CA SER A 735 -14.80 -1.64 -18.61
C SER A 735 -16.00 -1.62 -17.70
N PRO A 736 -17.23 -1.88 -18.19
CA PRO A 736 -18.39 -2.13 -17.35
C PRO A 736 -18.12 -3.27 -16.35
N ALA A 737 -18.75 -3.23 -15.19
CA ALA A 737 -18.49 -4.17 -14.11
C ALA A 737 -18.70 -5.65 -14.50
N GLN A 738 -19.68 -5.91 -15.38
CA GLN A 738 -20.00 -7.25 -15.90
C GLN A 738 -18.95 -7.77 -16.90
N GLU A 739 -18.28 -6.87 -17.62
CA GLU A 739 -17.33 -7.21 -18.69
C GLU A 739 -15.85 -7.10 -18.26
N GLN A 740 -15.58 -6.66 -17.03
CA GLN A 740 -14.20 -6.51 -16.51
C GLN A 740 -13.38 -7.80 -16.62
N GLY A 741 -14.00 -8.96 -16.38
CA GLY A 741 -13.35 -10.25 -16.50
C GLY A 741 -12.85 -10.54 -17.93
N ARG A 742 -13.63 -10.16 -18.93
CA ARG A 742 -13.30 -10.32 -20.37
C ARG A 742 -12.18 -9.35 -20.77
N ALA A 743 -12.28 -8.10 -20.37
CA ALA A 743 -11.29 -7.07 -20.69
C ALA A 743 -9.91 -7.37 -20.05
N LEU A 744 -9.88 -7.75 -18.76
CA LEU A 744 -8.66 -8.16 -18.07
C LEU A 744 -8.09 -9.49 -18.60
N GLY A 745 -8.95 -10.40 -19.04
CA GLY A 745 -8.54 -11.64 -19.71
C GLY A 745 -7.79 -11.35 -21.01
N GLN A 746 -8.33 -10.44 -21.85
CA GLN A 746 -7.69 -9.99 -23.07
C GLN A 746 -6.35 -9.26 -22.81
N PHE A 747 -6.34 -8.34 -21.84
CA PHE A 747 -5.14 -7.64 -21.38
C PHE A 747 -4.01 -8.61 -21.01
N ARG A 748 -4.31 -9.63 -20.22
CA ARG A 748 -3.34 -10.67 -19.81
C ARG A 748 -2.90 -11.55 -20.97
N GLY A 749 -3.82 -11.93 -21.85
CA GLY A 749 -3.51 -12.70 -23.04
C GLY A 749 -2.52 -11.99 -23.97
N LEU A 750 -2.75 -10.69 -24.23
CA LEU A 750 -1.81 -9.87 -25.01
C LEU A 750 -0.47 -9.71 -24.27
N GLY A 751 -0.46 -9.59 -22.95
CA GLY A 751 0.77 -9.63 -22.17
C GLY A 751 1.54 -10.93 -22.28
N SER A 752 0.85 -12.09 -22.33
CA SER A 752 1.49 -13.38 -22.54
C SER A 752 2.11 -13.49 -23.93
N LEU A 753 1.42 -12.99 -24.96
CA LEU A 753 1.98 -12.92 -26.31
C LEU A 753 3.22 -12.01 -26.37
N GLY A 754 3.20 -10.87 -25.68
CA GLY A 754 4.36 -9.99 -25.56
C GLY A 754 5.57 -10.69 -24.93
N ARG A 755 5.33 -11.57 -23.95
CA ARG A 755 6.37 -12.41 -23.34
C ARG A 755 6.91 -13.51 -24.25
N VAL A 756 6.20 -13.88 -25.30
CA VAL A 756 6.70 -14.75 -26.36
C VAL A 756 7.58 -13.98 -27.33
N LEU A 757 7.05 -12.88 -27.86
CA LEU A 757 7.71 -12.10 -28.92
C LEU A 757 8.91 -11.30 -28.41
N GLY A 758 8.86 -10.84 -27.17
CA GLY A 758 9.92 -10.01 -26.56
C GLY A 758 11.28 -10.72 -26.55
N PRO A 759 11.43 -11.88 -25.88
CA PRO A 759 12.70 -12.62 -25.85
C PRO A 759 13.21 -13.00 -27.24
N ILE A 760 12.35 -13.43 -28.16
CA ILE A 760 12.75 -13.76 -29.53
C ILE A 760 13.28 -12.52 -30.25
N GLY A 761 12.51 -11.43 -30.27
CA GLY A 761 12.88 -10.20 -30.96
C GLY A 761 14.12 -9.55 -30.39
N ALA A 762 14.20 -9.45 -29.05
CA ALA A 762 15.37 -8.87 -28.39
C ALA A 762 16.62 -9.71 -28.60
N SER A 763 16.53 -11.03 -28.56
CA SER A 763 17.67 -11.95 -28.81
C SER A 763 18.15 -11.90 -30.25
N LEU A 764 17.26 -11.79 -31.23
CA LEU A 764 17.61 -11.61 -32.64
C LEU A 764 18.35 -10.29 -32.87
N ILE A 765 17.83 -9.18 -32.29
CA ILE A 765 18.47 -7.88 -32.39
C ILE A 765 19.83 -7.88 -31.67
N TYR A 766 19.89 -8.49 -30.48
CA TYR A 766 21.12 -8.63 -29.71
C TYR A 766 22.17 -9.43 -30.46
N TRP A 767 21.79 -10.58 -31.01
CA TRP A 767 22.65 -11.42 -31.81
C TRP A 767 23.23 -10.70 -33.03
N ARG A 768 22.38 -9.93 -33.74
CA ARG A 768 22.78 -9.23 -34.97
C ARG A 768 23.57 -7.96 -34.73
N PHE A 769 23.21 -7.18 -33.75
CA PHE A 769 23.68 -5.81 -33.54
C PHE A 769 24.33 -5.56 -32.18
N GLY A 770 24.39 -6.57 -31.32
CA GLY A 770 24.93 -6.48 -29.97
C GLY A 770 23.99 -5.86 -28.93
N ALA A 771 24.43 -5.89 -27.68
CA ALA A 771 23.66 -5.44 -26.51
C ALA A 771 23.20 -3.98 -26.61
N SER A 772 24.12 -3.07 -26.94
CA SER A 772 23.84 -1.63 -26.94
C SER A 772 22.72 -1.25 -27.90
N VAL A 773 22.74 -1.83 -29.12
CA VAL A 773 21.71 -1.58 -30.13
C VAL A 773 20.39 -2.21 -29.73
N SER A 774 20.41 -3.42 -29.18
CA SER A 774 19.20 -4.12 -28.72
C SER A 774 18.45 -3.31 -27.65
N TYR A 775 19.16 -2.79 -26.67
CA TYR A 775 18.58 -1.95 -25.61
C TYR A 775 18.18 -0.57 -26.12
N GLY A 776 18.92 0.01 -27.07
CA GLY A 776 18.55 1.24 -27.76
C GLY A 776 17.23 1.11 -28.51
N ILE A 777 17.04 0.03 -29.30
CA ILE A 777 15.78 -0.28 -29.98
C ILE A 777 14.66 -0.51 -28.97
N GLY A 778 14.95 -1.22 -27.84
CA GLY A 778 14.01 -1.39 -26.74
C GLY A 778 13.54 -0.05 -26.16
N ALA A 779 14.45 0.90 -25.97
CA ALA A 779 14.12 2.24 -25.49
C ALA A 779 13.22 3.00 -26.49
N VAL A 780 13.51 2.91 -27.81
CA VAL A 780 12.66 3.49 -28.87
C VAL A 780 11.29 2.81 -28.90
N ALA A 781 11.23 1.49 -28.76
CA ALA A 781 9.97 0.73 -28.74
C ALA A 781 9.03 1.17 -27.60
N VAL A 782 9.57 1.61 -26.44
CA VAL A 782 8.78 2.14 -25.31
C VAL A 782 8.12 3.50 -25.64
N ILE A 783 8.58 4.21 -26.66
CA ILE A 783 7.94 5.47 -27.10
C ILE A 783 6.52 5.20 -27.64
N LEU A 784 6.29 4.05 -28.27
CA LEU A 784 4.97 3.70 -28.82
C LEU A 784 3.91 3.58 -27.72
N PRO A 785 4.06 2.76 -26.67
CA PRO A 785 3.10 2.75 -25.55
C PRO A 785 3.00 4.11 -24.83
N LEU A 786 4.07 4.90 -24.77
CA LEU A 786 4.04 6.24 -24.20
C LEU A 786 3.08 7.16 -24.98
N ILE A 787 3.15 7.19 -26.32
CA ILE A 787 2.23 7.94 -27.18
C ILE A 787 0.79 7.43 -27.02
N MET A 788 0.62 6.11 -26.95
CA MET A 788 -0.70 5.49 -26.77
C MET A 788 -1.34 5.89 -25.45
N VAL A 789 -0.58 5.85 -24.35
CA VAL A 789 -1.08 6.21 -23.00
C VAL A 789 -1.38 7.70 -22.91
N LYS A 790 -0.57 8.58 -23.52
CA LYS A 790 -0.83 10.03 -23.57
C LYS A 790 -2.17 10.36 -24.23
N GLY A 791 -2.61 9.57 -25.19
CA GLY A 791 -3.88 9.78 -25.91
C GLY A 791 -5.06 8.97 -25.34
N LEU A 792 -4.99 8.48 -24.10
CA LEU A 792 -6.12 7.79 -23.45
C LEU A 792 -7.19 8.80 -22.99
N PRO A 793 -8.49 8.46 -23.12
CA PRO A 793 -9.56 9.29 -22.59
C PRO A 793 -9.50 9.33 -21.04
N ALA A 794 -10.04 10.38 -20.44
CA ALA A 794 -10.25 10.38 -18.99
C ALA A 794 -11.22 9.25 -18.62
N PRO A 795 -10.94 8.43 -17.59
CA PRO A 795 -11.90 7.45 -17.11
C PRO A 795 -13.19 8.16 -16.70
N SER A 796 -14.34 7.68 -17.17
CA SER A 796 -15.62 8.16 -16.66
C SER A 796 -15.68 7.81 -15.17
N LYS A 797 -15.80 8.81 -14.31
CA LYS A 797 -16.13 8.55 -12.90
C LYS A 797 -17.49 7.85 -12.91
N SER A 798 -17.53 6.54 -12.69
CA SER A 798 -18.78 5.84 -12.40
C SER A 798 -19.28 6.39 -11.08
N ASN A 799 -20.44 6.99 -11.09
CA ASN A 799 -21.22 7.36 -9.92
C ASN A 799 -21.39 6.19 -8.95
#